data_cd94a44fad696cd613457c95443bd49e
#
_entry.id   cd94a44fad696cd613457c95443bd49e
#
_cell.length_a   1.000
_cell.length_b   1.000
_cell.length_c   1.000
_cell.angle_alpha   90.00
_cell.angle_beta   90.00
_cell.angle_gamma   90.00
#
_symmetry.space_group_name_H-M   'P 1'
#
loop_
_entity.id
_entity.type
_entity.pdbx_description
1 polymer ?
#
loop_
_entity_poly.entity_id
_entity_poly.type
_entity_poly.pdbx_seq_one_letter_code
_entity_poly.pdbx_strand_id
1 'polypeptide(L)'
;MKKLAVLMITMLLCGAIANAQENLVQYVNPLVGTDFHGHTYPGAIVPFGGVQLSPDTRLHGWDGCSAYHYSDEVIYGFSHTHLSGTGCSDYGDILLMPFTGQASVINSEYCSKFSHSKEIAEPGYYSVMLDKYNVKAELTCTPHVGVHRYTYPADNMPKGIILDLKHRDMVLNSVISYDAKANKIVGLRDSKAWNENQKLNFSMMFSQPITKVEFYVNDQRVDSVNAITGTNCKAIIYFAENTKQVVVKVALSAAALNLNDADKNLKEVPDFDFHKVHHSARELWNEELNKIEVETNDLELKKVFYTALYHCFTSPYLFNDVDGKYRGLDGLTHQAKEHNVYTVFSLWDTYRALHPLLALIDRKRTDDFVYTFMRHYEQGGMLPVWELAAYETWCMIGYHSIPVIWDAYQKGILDHYSDYEKLQMLNAMVASAKLNLLGRPEYAKYGFIPSDFEHESVSKTLEYAFDDWCIAQFAKALGQDDVYQEFIKRSQFYKNIMDAEGFMHPKANGGFLKPFNPKEINNHFTEANSWQYSTYVPHDFNTYVDLMGGTAVAERLLDSLFGTSSLTSGREQVDVTGLIGQYAHGNEPSHHAAYLYNFIGKPWKTQRMTDSIMQSLYTSQPDGLCGNEDCGQMSAWYVLSAMGFYPVCPGDNHYIIGSPMFDKMTINLENGQQFVITAANRSRNACYIQSAKLNGQKYDKSYITFDDIKDGGQLNFVMSTKPNTKWGVGKDKQPENRFEPVITVVPSINAPQQTFKDQLTFTISLHKPVQVSDSKLVFPATTDKIYFTTDGTEPARNSRLEYTGPVTITENTTVKAVSYNEATGYSPVIEAKFYRFAQDKTITLHSKYSEMYSAGGDNALLDGIRGQTNFRLGGWQGYQGKDFEATIDLLNVKDIHHVGVGFLQDTRSWIIFPTSMTVEVSEDNVHFEPYGTYTNQVAANDYEAQIQEYSIDKPARCRYIRIKAKTFGTLPDWHLGAGGDSHIFVDEVTVE
;
A
#
# COMPACT_ATOMS: atom_id res chain seq x y z
N MET A 1 -22.65 -66.97 -14.97
CA MET A 1 -21.92 -66.52 -13.82
C MET A 1 -20.49 -66.02 -14.16
N LYS A 2 -19.66 -66.72 -14.99
CA LYS A 2 -18.30 -66.21 -15.34
C LYS A 2 -18.29 -64.91 -16.17
N LYS A 3 -19.27 -64.64 -17.02
CA LYS A 3 -19.35 -63.38 -17.80
C LYS A 3 -19.81 -62.17 -16.98
N LEU A 4 -20.55 -62.39 -15.89
CA LEU A 4 -20.98 -61.31 -14.97
C LEU A 4 -19.86 -60.90 -14.01
N ALA A 5 -19.01 -61.87 -13.62
CA ALA A 5 -17.84 -61.60 -12.78
C ALA A 5 -16.76 -60.79 -13.52
N VAL A 6 -16.58 -61.03 -14.84
CA VAL A 6 -15.61 -60.28 -15.66
C VAL A 6 -16.14 -58.83 -15.90
N LEU A 7 -17.46 -58.63 -16.05
CA LEU A 7 -18.03 -57.28 -16.22
C LEU A 7 -17.99 -56.47 -14.93
N MET A 8 -18.15 -57.11 -13.75
CA MET A 8 -17.97 -56.42 -12.45
C MET A 8 -16.53 -56.10 -12.14
N ILE A 9 -15.57 -56.95 -12.54
CA ILE A 9 -14.13 -56.65 -12.37
C ILE A 9 -13.69 -55.56 -13.34
N THR A 10 -14.24 -55.49 -14.55
CA THR A 10 -13.95 -54.40 -15.50
C THR A 10 -14.63 -53.08 -15.06
N MET A 11 -15.81 -53.10 -14.45
CA MET A 11 -16.43 -51.92 -13.86
C MET A 11 -15.77 -51.45 -12.54
N LEU A 12 -15.17 -52.35 -11.76
CA LEU A 12 -14.38 -52.03 -10.57
C LEU A 12 -12.96 -51.54 -10.94
N LEU A 13 -12.42 -51.88 -12.09
CA LEU A 13 -11.17 -51.35 -12.61
C LEU A 13 -11.33 -50.03 -13.38
N CYS A 14 -12.53 -49.72 -13.89
CA CYS A 14 -12.82 -48.41 -14.47
C CYS A 14 -13.29 -47.35 -13.43
N GLY A 15 -13.55 -47.77 -12.18
CA GLY A 15 -13.95 -46.86 -11.09
C GLY A 15 -12.83 -46.44 -10.14
N ALA A 16 -11.57 -46.79 -10.46
CA ALA A 16 -10.41 -46.46 -9.59
C ALA A 16 -9.22 -45.89 -10.37
N ILE A 17 -9.49 -45.12 -11.41
CA ILE A 17 -8.56 -44.06 -11.78
C ILE A 17 -9.12 -42.79 -11.10
N ALA A 18 -9.02 -42.73 -9.78
CA ALA A 18 -8.83 -41.46 -9.14
C ALA A 18 -7.56 -40.90 -9.79
N ASN A 19 -7.66 -39.93 -10.67
CA ASN A 19 -6.51 -39.15 -11.10
C ASN A 19 -5.84 -38.71 -9.80
N ALA A 20 -4.66 -39.25 -9.51
CA ALA A 20 -3.88 -38.72 -8.41
C ALA A 20 -3.66 -37.26 -8.73
N GLN A 21 -4.21 -36.40 -7.90
CA GLN A 21 -4.11 -34.96 -8.05
C GLN A 21 -2.63 -34.60 -8.20
N GLU A 22 -2.29 -33.78 -9.20
CA GLU A 22 -0.90 -33.41 -9.44
C GLU A 22 -0.32 -32.73 -8.19
N ASN A 23 0.89 -33.04 -7.81
CA ASN A 23 1.59 -32.41 -6.73
C ASN A 23 2.13 -31.05 -7.20
N LEU A 24 1.33 -29.99 -7.08
CA LEU A 24 1.65 -28.64 -7.57
C LEU A 24 2.66 -27.90 -6.69
N VAL A 25 2.82 -28.29 -5.43
CA VAL A 25 3.80 -27.73 -4.49
C VAL A 25 5.23 -27.77 -5.06
N GLN A 26 5.56 -28.76 -5.88
CA GLN A 26 6.89 -28.89 -6.50
C GLN A 26 7.27 -27.75 -7.46
N TYR A 27 6.30 -26.95 -7.91
CA TYR A 27 6.53 -25.83 -8.82
C TYR A 27 6.67 -24.49 -8.10
N VAL A 28 6.39 -24.43 -6.80
CA VAL A 28 6.50 -23.22 -6.02
C VAL A 28 7.93 -22.99 -5.57
N ASN A 29 8.43 -21.77 -5.74
CA ASN A 29 9.71 -21.33 -5.22
C ASN A 29 9.50 -20.16 -4.24
N PRO A 30 9.42 -20.38 -2.91
CA PRO A 30 9.22 -19.31 -1.93
C PRO A 30 10.36 -18.29 -1.85
N LEU A 31 11.48 -18.51 -2.54
CA LEU A 31 12.58 -17.53 -2.62
C LEU A 31 12.30 -16.40 -3.63
N VAL A 32 11.30 -16.54 -4.52
CA VAL A 32 10.93 -15.46 -5.45
C VAL A 32 10.42 -14.26 -4.67
N GLY A 33 10.93 -13.07 -4.97
CA GLY A 33 10.62 -11.82 -4.28
C GLY A 33 11.43 -11.58 -3.01
N THR A 34 12.35 -12.47 -2.64
CA THR A 34 13.22 -12.29 -1.46
C THR A 34 14.49 -11.51 -1.77
N ASP A 35 14.77 -11.18 -3.04
CA ASP A 35 15.85 -10.31 -3.48
C ASP A 35 15.27 -9.06 -4.14
N PHE A 36 16.12 -8.07 -4.41
CA PHE A 36 15.71 -6.77 -4.90
C PHE A 36 14.69 -6.12 -3.92
N HIS A 37 13.52 -5.72 -4.38
CA HIS A 37 12.49 -5.01 -3.61
C HIS A 37 11.17 -5.79 -3.48
N GLY A 38 11.17 -7.11 -3.62
CA GLY A 38 9.96 -7.92 -3.51
C GLY A 38 9.43 -8.07 -2.08
N HIS A 39 10.31 -7.99 -1.09
CA HIS A 39 10.03 -8.04 0.35
C HIS A 39 9.21 -9.27 0.80
N THR A 40 9.33 -10.39 0.10
CA THR A 40 8.76 -11.66 0.54
C THR A 40 9.71 -12.40 1.49
N TYR A 41 9.24 -13.47 2.13
CA TYR A 41 10.05 -14.33 2.99
C TYR A 41 9.91 -15.80 2.60
N PRO A 42 10.99 -16.64 2.76
CA PRO A 42 11.00 -18.03 2.30
C PRO A 42 10.52 -19.05 3.33
N GLY A 43 10.04 -18.62 4.48
CA GLY A 43 9.77 -19.47 5.63
C GLY A 43 8.54 -20.37 5.49
N ALA A 44 8.32 -21.18 6.51
CA ALA A 44 7.18 -22.08 6.58
C ALA A 44 5.90 -21.31 6.98
N ILE A 45 4.89 -21.38 6.12
CA ILE A 45 3.53 -20.91 6.37
C ILE A 45 2.54 -21.94 5.79
N VAL A 46 1.35 -22.07 6.36
CA VAL A 46 0.20 -22.71 5.71
C VAL A 46 -0.69 -21.65 5.09
N PRO A 47 -1.55 -21.96 4.11
CA PRO A 47 -2.42 -20.98 3.48
C PRO A 47 -3.14 -20.11 4.51
N PHE A 48 -2.93 -18.79 4.40
CA PHE A 48 -3.50 -17.76 5.31
C PHE A 48 -3.23 -18.00 6.80
N GLY A 49 -2.16 -18.73 7.15
CA GLY A 49 -1.86 -19.10 8.55
C GLY A 49 -1.49 -17.92 9.42
N GLY A 50 -1.83 -17.99 10.72
CA GLY A 50 -1.45 -16.98 11.72
C GLY A 50 0.02 -17.09 12.19
N VAL A 51 0.75 -18.13 11.75
CA VAL A 51 2.19 -18.30 11.98
C VAL A 51 2.94 -18.19 10.67
N GLN A 52 3.92 -17.29 10.61
CA GLN A 52 4.86 -17.11 9.53
C GLN A 52 6.27 -17.38 10.06
N LEU A 53 6.66 -18.64 10.04
CA LEU A 53 7.92 -19.11 10.65
C LEU A 53 9.07 -19.04 9.65
N SER A 54 9.92 -18.01 9.74
CA SER A 54 10.94 -17.73 8.73
C SER A 54 12.29 -17.38 9.35
N PRO A 55 13.42 -17.56 8.62
CA PRO A 55 14.71 -17.04 9.03
C PRO A 55 14.74 -15.52 8.94
N ASP A 56 15.47 -14.88 9.87
CA ASP A 56 15.73 -13.45 9.90
C ASP A 56 17.20 -13.22 9.55
N THR A 57 17.46 -12.52 8.44
CA THR A 57 18.81 -12.24 7.93
C THR A 57 19.16 -10.76 8.00
N ARG A 58 18.15 -9.86 8.09
CA ARG A 58 18.33 -8.42 8.07
C ARG A 58 17.52 -7.75 9.18
N LEU A 59 18.15 -6.86 9.93
CA LEU A 59 17.56 -6.22 11.10
C LEU A 59 17.01 -4.81 10.81
N HIS A 60 17.51 -4.14 9.78
CA HIS A 60 17.25 -2.74 9.49
C HIS A 60 17.20 -2.49 7.98
N GLY A 61 16.67 -1.31 7.63
CA GLY A 61 16.59 -0.84 6.24
C GLY A 61 15.31 -1.28 5.54
N TRP A 62 15.01 -0.60 4.46
CA TRP A 62 13.78 -0.83 3.71
C TRP A 62 13.72 -2.26 3.14
N ASP A 63 14.78 -2.75 2.52
CA ASP A 63 14.85 -4.15 2.04
C ASP A 63 14.90 -5.20 3.16
N GLY A 64 14.85 -4.78 4.41
CA GLY A 64 14.74 -5.64 5.60
C GLY A 64 13.32 -5.79 6.12
N CYS A 65 12.30 -5.25 5.44
CA CYS A 65 10.92 -5.24 5.92
C CYS A 65 10.39 -6.63 6.26
N SER A 66 10.64 -7.62 5.42
CA SER A 66 10.25 -9.02 5.66
C SER A 66 11.22 -9.81 6.56
N ALA A 67 12.24 -9.16 7.12
CA ALA A 67 13.32 -9.75 7.93
C ALA A 67 14.29 -10.67 7.17
N TYR A 68 13.99 -11.10 5.96
CA TYR A 68 14.86 -11.90 5.10
C TYR A 68 15.19 -11.16 3.82
N HIS A 69 16.45 -11.23 3.41
CA HIS A 69 16.85 -10.79 2.07
C HIS A 69 17.85 -11.78 1.48
N TYR A 70 17.63 -12.20 0.23
CA TYR A 70 18.43 -13.26 -0.41
C TYR A 70 19.92 -12.93 -0.54
N SER A 71 20.31 -11.67 -0.64
CA SER A 71 21.72 -11.27 -0.72
C SER A 71 22.49 -11.39 0.61
N ASP A 72 21.83 -11.71 1.71
CA ASP A 72 22.45 -11.79 3.03
C ASP A 72 23.18 -13.12 3.24
N GLU A 73 24.24 -13.11 4.04
CA GLU A 73 25.07 -14.29 4.36
C GLU A 73 24.94 -14.76 5.81
N VAL A 74 24.08 -14.07 6.62
CA VAL A 74 23.97 -14.28 8.07
C VAL A 74 22.52 -14.48 8.46
N ILE A 75 22.22 -15.49 9.30
CA ILE A 75 20.95 -15.69 9.96
C ILE A 75 21.09 -15.33 11.45
N TYR A 76 20.18 -14.47 11.95
CA TYR A 76 20.08 -14.12 13.37
C TYR A 76 19.23 -15.13 14.15
N GLY A 77 18.34 -15.83 13.50
CA GLY A 77 17.47 -16.84 14.08
C GLY A 77 16.23 -17.02 13.23
N PHE A 78 15.20 -17.59 13.85
CA PHE A 78 13.91 -17.90 13.22
C PHE A 78 12.80 -17.30 14.08
N SER A 79 12.13 -16.28 13.56
CA SER A 79 10.97 -15.67 14.22
C SER A 79 9.66 -16.18 13.65
N HIS A 80 8.55 -15.93 14.33
CA HIS A 80 7.26 -16.61 14.08
C HIS A 80 6.23 -15.74 13.36
N THR A 81 6.53 -14.47 13.17
CA THR A 81 5.65 -13.51 12.50
C THR A 81 6.44 -12.69 11.49
N HIS A 82 5.91 -12.55 10.27
CA HIS A 82 6.51 -11.78 9.18
C HIS A 82 5.42 -11.14 8.33
N LEU A 83 5.71 -9.97 7.73
CA LEU A 83 4.90 -9.38 6.67
C LEU A 83 5.45 -9.81 5.31
N SER A 84 4.59 -10.02 4.33
CA SER A 84 4.95 -10.39 2.97
C SER A 84 4.72 -9.25 2.00
N GLY A 85 5.80 -8.79 1.38
CA GLY A 85 5.73 -7.82 0.29
C GLY A 85 5.46 -6.38 0.71
N THR A 86 5.50 -6.04 2.00
CA THR A 86 5.21 -4.69 2.48
C THR A 86 6.45 -3.82 2.51
N GLY A 87 6.27 -2.50 2.28
CA GLY A 87 7.34 -1.50 2.42
C GLY A 87 7.61 -1.09 3.87
N CYS A 88 7.05 -1.78 4.86
CA CYS A 88 7.25 -1.46 6.27
C CYS A 88 7.67 -2.66 7.09
N SER A 89 8.39 -2.38 8.16
CA SER A 89 8.93 -3.37 9.07
C SER A 89 8.07 -3.44 10.32
N ASP A 90 7.33 -4.53 10.45
CA ASP A 90 6.60 -4.91 11.66
C ASP A 90 6.80 -6.41 11.89
N TYR A 91 6.47 -6.91 13.09
CA TYR A 91 6.61 -8.32 13.43
C TYR A 91 8.06 -8.74 13.73
N GLY A 92 8.43 -10.00 13.45
CA GLY A 92 9.70 -10.59 13.90
C GLY A 92 9.63 -11.07 15.36
N ASP A 93 8.44 -11.57 15.77
CA ASP A 93 8.18 -11.96 17.14
C ASP A 93 8.74 -13.34 17.47
N ILE A 94 9.21 -13.50 18.72
CA ILE A 94 9.61 -14.78 19.32
C ILE A 94 10.72 -15.46 18.52
N LEU A 95 11.90 -14.85 18.52
CA LEU A 95 13.06 -15.40 17.81
C LEU A 95 13.68 -16.57 18.57
N LEU A 96 13.94 -17.66 17.85
CA LEU A 96 14.71 -18.81 18.32
C LEU A 96 16.00 -18.98 17.51
N MET A 97 17.15 -19.18 18.19
CA MET A 97 18.41 -19.54 17.55
C MET A 97 19.04 -20.76 18.23
N PRO A 98 19.14 -21.91 17.55
CA PRO A 98 19.83 -23.09 18.11
C PRO A 98 21.34 -22.87 18.09
N PHE A 99 22.04 -23.43 19.08
CA PHE A 99 23.49 -23.32 19.21
C PHE A 99 24.15 -24.59 19.72
N THR A 100 25.46 -24.70 19.48
CA THR A 100 26.38 -25.63 20.14
C THR A 100 27.56 -24.84 20.68
N GLY A 101 28.14 -25.29 21.80
CA GLY A 101 29.27 -24.64 22.42
C GLY A 101 28.89 -23.48 23.32
N GLN A 102 29.60 -22.37 23.18
CA GLN A 102 29.38 -21.19 23.98
C GLN A 102 28.16 -20.39 23.47
N ALA A 103 27.22 -20.11 24.34
CA ALA A 103 26.06 -19.26 24.04
C ALA A 103 26.38 -17.78 24.32
N SER A 104 25.71 -16.90 23.59
CA SER A 104 25.64 -15.44 23.82
C SER A 104 24.22 -14.97 23.72
N VAL A 105 23.87 -13.85 24.35
CA VAL A 105 22.61 -13.15 24.20
C VAL A 105 22.70 -11.90 23.31
N ILE A 106 23.90 -11.63 22.76
CA ILE A 106 24.14 -10.52 21.84
C ILE A 106 23.94 -11.03 20.41
N ASN A 107 23.06 -10.39 19.65
CA ASN A 107 22.65 -10.85 18.31
C ASN A 107 23.81 -10.95 17.32
N SER A 108 24.73 -9.98 17.29
CA SER A 108 25.94 -10.02 16.48
C SER A 108 26.91 -11.16 16.86
N GLU A 109 26.79 -11.68 18.08
CA GLU A 109 27.63 -12.79 18.57
C GLU A 109 26.94 -14.14 18.39
N TYR A 110 25.62 -14.23 18.50
CA TYR A 110 24.92 -15.53 18.31
C TYR A 110 24.51 -15.81 16.88
N CYS A 111 24.49 -14.86 15.98
CA CYS A 111 24.16 -15.08 14.57
C CYS A 111 25.11 -16.10 13.90
N SER A 112 24.67 -16.71 12.84
CA SER A 112 25.43 -17.72 12.09
C SER A 112 25.49 -17.38 10.61
N LYS A 113 26.64 -17.58 9.99
CA LYS A 113 26.70 -17.66 8.53
C LYS A 113 25.93 -18.87 8.02
N PHE A 114 25.45 -18.78 6.79
CA PHE A 114 24.80 -19.85 6.04
C PHE A 114 25.14 -19.75 4.55
N SER A 115 24.67 -20.72 3.77
CA SER A 115 24.83 -20.73 2.32
C SER A 115 23.54 -21.22 1.66
N HIS A 116 23.10 -20.51 0.62
CA HIS A 116 21.94 -20.91 -0.20
C HIS A 116 22.06 -22.31 -0.80
N SER A 117 23.28 -22.82 -1.02
CA SER A 117 23.49 -24.22 -1.44
C SER A 117 23.08 -25.27 -0.40
N LYS A 118 22.85 -24.84 0.84
CA LYS A 118 22.41 -25.68 1.96
C LYS A 118 21.05 -25.21 2.54
N GLU A 119 20.36 -24.41 1.76
CA GLU A 119 19.04 -23.86 2.08
C GLU A 119 17.97 -24.53 1.19
N ILE A 120 16.84 -24.84 1.77
CA ILE A 120 15.66 -25.39 1.06
C ILE A 120 14.45 -24.60 1.55
N ALA A 121 13.69 -24.04 0.62
CA ALA A 121 12.40 -23.41 0.86
C ALA A 121 11.35 -24.10 -0.01
N GLU A 122 10.30 -24.61 0.63
CA GLU A 122 9.12 -25.22 -0.02
C GLU A 122 7.85 -24.73 0.71
N PRO A 123 6.68 -24.69 0.09
CA PRO A 123 5.45 -24.36 0.80
C PRO A 123 5.26 -25.21 2.06
N GLY A 124 5.15 -24.52 3.21
CA GLY A 124 5.01 -25.18 4.51
C GLY A 124 6.28 -25.78 5.09
N TYR A 125 7.43 -25.56 4.47
CA TYR A 125 8.71 -26.08 4.94
C TYR A 125 9.90 -25.18 4.60
N TYR A 126 10.82 -25.05 5.58
CA TYR A 126 12.11 -24.41 5.36
C TYR A 126 13.22 -25.20 6.05
N SER A 127 14.41 -25.23 5.48
CA SER A 127 15.57 -25.77 6.17
C SER A 127 16.87 -25.11 5.77
N VAL A 128 17.81 -25.03 6.72
CA VAL A 128 19.15 -24.46 6.48
C VAL A 128 20.20 -25.09 7.41
N MET A 129 21.46 -25.06 6.99
CA MET A 129 22.58 -25.41 7.81
C MET A 129 23.20 -24.14 8.42
N LEU A 130 23.25 -24.03 9.73
CA LEU A 130 23.90 -22.96 10.46
C LEU A 130 25.41 -23.28 10.63
N ASP A 131 26.24 -22.65 9.83
CA ASP A 131 27.67 -23.00 9.69
C ASP A 131 28.45 -22.83 10.99
N LYS A 132 28.16 -21.78 11.78
CA LYS A 132 28.82 -21.52 13.06
C LYS A 132 28.64 -22.64 14.08
N TYR A 133 27.45 -23.23 14.11
CA TYR A 133 27.05 -24.19 15.11
C TYR A 133 27.01 -25.63 14.58
N ASN A 134 27.15 -25.81 13.28
CA ASN A 134 26.97 -27.07 12.58
C ASN A 134 25.62 -27.73 12.96
N VAL A 135 24.56 -26.91 13.04
CA VAL A 135 23.19 -27.33 13.37
C VAL A 135 22.35 -27.24 12.11
N LYS A 136 21.65 -28.31 11.74
CA LYS A 136 20.58 -28.24 10.74
C LYS A 136 19.30 -27.79 11.43
N ALA A 137 18.77 -26.64 11.00
CA ALA A 137 17.47 -26.17 11.38
C ALA A 137 16.44 -26.53 10.30
N GLU A 138 15.29 -27.03 10.70
CA GLU A 138 14.15 -27.38 9.85
C GLU A 138 12.88 -26.80 10.49
N LEU A 139 12.04 -26.18 9.68
CA LEU A 139 10.84 -25.45 10.10
C LEU A 139 9.62 -25.97 9.35
N THR A 140 8.50 -26.06 10.03
CA THR A 140 7.17 -26.28 9.46
C THR A 140 6.12 -25.67 10.40
N CYS A 141 4.85 -25.62 10.01
CA CYS A 141 3.82 -25.02 10.87
C CYS A 141 2.43 -25.60 10.66
N THR A 142 1.54 -25.28 11.57
CA THR A 142 0.08 -25.30 11.43
C THR A 142 -0.42 -23.85 11.46
N PRO A 143 -1.74 -23.57 11.35
CA PRO A 143 -2.22 -22.20 11.42
C PRO A 143 -1.77 -21.40 12.66
N HIS A 144 -1.60 -22.05 13.81
CA HIS A 144 -1.27 -21.38 15.08
C HIS A 144 0.03 -21.85 15.73
N VAL A 145 0.70 -22.87 15.19
CA VAL A 145 1.88 -23.48 15.84
C VAL A 145 3.04 -23.57 14.87
N GLY A 146 4.12 -22.86 15.16
CA GLY A 146 5.41 -23.06 14.54
C GLY A 146 6.10 -24.31 15.12
N VAL A 147 6.68 -25.15 14.26
CA VAL A 147 7.36 -26.37 14.67
C VAL A 147 8.77 -26.37 14.10
N HIS A 148 9.75 -26.37 14.99
CA HIS A 148 11.17 -26.45 14.67
C HIS A 148 11.71 -27.84 14.92
N ARG A 149 12.64 -28.26 14.09
CA ARG A 149 13.47 -29.43 14.32
C ARG A 149 14.94 -29.06 14.18
N TYR A 150 15.67 -29.15 15.28
CA TYR A 150 17.10 -28.87 15.30
C TYR A 150 17.89 -30.17 15.42
N THR A 151 18.76 -30.42 14.45
CA THR A 151 19.66 -31.58 14.45
C THR A 151 21.07 -31.11 14.78
N TYR A 152 21.58 -31.54 15.93
CA TYR A 152 22.87 -31.13 16.47
C TYR A 152 23.99 -32.07 16.03
N PRO A 153 25.25 -31.60 15.96
CA PRO A 153 26.40 -32.45 15.70
C PRO A 153 26.59 -33.49 16.83
N ALA A 154 27.19 -34.64 16.45
CA ALA A 154 27.48 -35.71 17.40
C ALA A 154 28.78 -35.43 18.15
N ASP A 155 28.77 -34.44 19.03
CA ASP A 155 29.87 -34.02 19.89
C ASP A 155 29.37 -33.88 21.34
N ASN A 156 30.24 -33.58 22.28
CA ASN A 156 29.94 -33.38 23.70
C ASN A 156 29.95 -31.88 24.06
N MET A 157 29.73 -30.99 23.10
CA MET A 157 29.58 -29.56 23.37
C MET A 157 28.21 -29.25 23.98
N PRO A 158 28.07 -28.21 24.81
CA PRO A 158 26.77 -27.70 25.25
C PRO A 158 25.84 -27.46 24.06
N LYS A 159 24.58 -27.84 24.19
CA LYS A 159 23.54 -27.69 23.16
C LYS A 159 22.33 -26.96 23.72
N GLY A 160 21.78 -26.10 22.95
CA GLY A 160 20.61 -25.34 23.39
C GLY A 160 19.99 -24.46 22.34
N ILE A 161 19.10 -23.61 22.82
CA ILE A 161 18.35 -22.64 22.04
C ILE A 161 18.41 -21.30 22.77
N ILE A 162 18.67 -20.22 22.06
CA ILE A 162 18.52 -18.86 22.51
C ILE A 162 17.11 -18.42 22.16
N LEU A 163 16.36 -17.89 23.11
CA LEU A 163 15.09 -17.21 22.95
C LEU A 163 15.35 -15.71 23.13
N ASP A 164 15.09 -14.92 22.10
CA ASP A 164 15.26 -13.46 22.11
C ASP A 164 13.94 -12.76 21.82
N LEU A 165 13.39 -12.06 22.84
CA LEU A 165 12.17 -11.26 22.71
C LEU A 165 12.47 -9.79 22.42
N LYS A 166 13.76 -9.38 22.37
CA LYS A 166 14.18 -8.04 22.00
C LYS A 166 14.34 -7.89 20.48
N HIS A 167 14.45 -8.98 19.76
CA HIS A 167 14.68 -9.01 18.34
C HIS A 167 13.63 -8.19 17.59
N ARG A 168 14.07 -7.27 16.74
CA ARG A 168 13.26 -6.32 15.95
C ARG A 168 12.26 -5.50 16.79
N ASP A 169 11.75 -4.45 16.24
CA ASP A 169 10.77 -3.51 16.77
C ASP A 169 11.10 -2.92 18.16
N MET A 170 10.34 -1.95 18.59
CA MET A 170 10.45 -1.41 19.93
C MET A 170 9.61 -2.27 20.88
N VAL A 171 10.25 -3.05 21.74
CA VAL A 171 9.57 -3.83 22.75
C VAL A 171 9.07 -2.92 23.87
N LEU A 172 7.76 -2.93 24.11
CA LEU A 172 7.10 -2.18 25.19
C LEU A 172 7.13 -2.97 26.52
N ASN A 173 6.92 -4.30 26.41
CA ASN A 173 6.99 -5.22 27.53
C ASN A 173 7.21 -6.64 27.01
N SER A 174 7.92 -7.47 27.78
CA SER A 174 8.06 -8.89 27.48
C SER A 174 8.16 -9.69 28.78
N VAL A 175 7.70 -10.94 28.72
CA VAL A 175 7.75 -11.89 29.83
C VAL A 175 8.21 -13.23 29.29
N ILE A 176 9.12 -13.88 30.04
CA ILE A 176 9.49 -15.29 29.84
C ILE A 176 9.29 -16.01 31.18
N SER A 177 8.53 -17.10 31.20
CA SER A 177 8.28 -17.91 32.37
C SER A 177 8.50 -19.39 32.04
N TYR A 178 9.27 -20.10 32.87
CA TYR A 178 9.59 -21.53 32.75
C TYR A 178 8.87 -22.38 33.77
N ASP A 179 8.08 -23.32 33.33
CA ASP A 179 7.50 -24.40 34.12
C ASP A 179 8.31 -25.69 33.97
N ALA A 180 9.17 -25.95 34.93
CA ALA A 180 10.04 -27.16 34.92
C ALA A 180 9.25 -28.47 34.97
N LYS A 181 8.04 -28.50 35.58
CA LYS A 181 7.22 -29.72 35.66
C LYS A 181 6.59 -30.06 34.33
N ALA A 182 6.13 -29.05 33.62
CA ALA A 182 5.54 -29.20 32.29
C ALA A 182 6.57 -29.26 31.16
N ASN A 183 7.86 -29.03 31.44
CA ASN A 183 8.91 -28.83 30.43
C ASN A 183 8.49 -27.79 29.35
N LYS A 184 7.98 -26.63 29.84
CA LYS A 184 7.29 -25.63 29.05
C LYS A 184 7.78 -24.22 29.35
N ILE A 185 7.89 -23.38 28.33
CA ILE A 185 8.11 -21.95 28.47
C ILE A 185 6.87 -21.22 27.93
N VAL A 186 6.38 -20.25 28.66
CA VAL A 186 5.32 -19.35 28.24
C VAL A 186 5.80 -17.91 28.36
N GLY A 187 5.23 -17.04 27.55
CA GLY A 187 5.57 -15.63 27.60
C GLY A 187 4.64 -14.76 26.78
N LEU A 188 4.98 -13.49 26.81
CA LEU A 188 4.35 -12.47 25.96
C LEU A 188 5.40 -11.51 25.42
N ARG A 189 5.06 -10.88 24.32
CA ARG A 189 5.79 -9.77 23.73
C ARG A 189 4.80 -8.70 23.30
N ASP A 190 4.89 -7.53 23.92
CA ASP A 190 4.19 -6.33 23.51
C ASP A 190 5.21 -5.43 22.79
N SER A 191 4.89 -5.00 21.59
CA SER A 191 5.81 -4.22 20.75
C SER A 191 5.11 -3.06 20.07
N LYS A 192 5.92 -2.16 19.53
CA LYS A 192 5.51 -1.00 18.77
C LYS A 192 6.40 -0.85 17.54
N ALA A 193 5.76 -0.75 16.40
CA ALA A 193 6.36 -0.29 15.16
C ALA A 193 5.28 0.48 14.38
N TRP A 194 4.79 0.01 13.29
CA TRP A 194 3.59 0.52 12.62
C TRP A 194 2.33 0.31 13.48
N ASN A 195 2.16 -0.91 13.96
CA ASN A 195 1.23 -1.15 15.05
C ASN A 195 1.81 -0.55 16.34
N GLU A 196 1.13 0.44 16.91
CA GLU A 196 1.63 1.12 18.13
C GLU A 196 1.48 0.29 19.42
N ASN A 197 0.78 -0.82 19.39
CA ASN A 197 0.52 -1.65 20.59
C ASN A 197 0.19 -3.09 20.20
N GLN A 198 1.11 -3.75 19.50
CA GLN A 198 0.97 -5.16 19.18
C GLN A 198 1.14 -5.99 20.46
N LYS A 199 0.31 -7.02 20.61
CA LYS A 199 0.36 -7.96 21.74
C LYS A 199 0.33 -9.39 21.25
N LEU A 200 1.29 -10.19 21.68
CA LEU A 200 1.40 -11.58 21.29
C LEU A 200 1.80 -12.44 22.49
N ASN A 201 1.03 -13.49 22.76
CA ASN A 201 1.38 -14.50 23.73
C ASN A 201 1.90 -15.75 23.02
N PHE A 202 2.80 -16.48 23.68
CA PHE A 202 3.31 -17.74 23.17
C PHE A 202 3.39 -18.82 24.25
N SER A 203 3.27 -20.07 23.78
CA SER A 203 3.51 -21.26 24.60
C SER A 203 4.42 -22.22 23.86
N MET A 204 5.52 -22.63 24.50
CA MET A 204 6.59 -23.40 23.87
C MET A 204 6.81 -24.72 24.61
N MET A 205 6.83 -25.84 23.87
CA MET A 205 7.12 -27.17 24.40
C MET A 205 8.25 -27.85 23.62
N PHE A 206 9.00 -28.72 24.32
CA PHE A 206 10.20 -29.34 23.81
C PHE A 206 10.10 -30.86 23.86
N SER A 207 10.59 -31.56 22.82
CA SER A 207 10.65 -33.01 22.77
C SER A 207 11.72 -33.63 23.66
N GLN A 208 12.66 -32.81 24.13
CA GLN A 208 13.72 -33.21 25.07
C GLN A 208 13.56 -32.48 26.39
N PRO A 209 13.93 -33.09 27.52
CA PRO A 209 13.95 -32.39 28.79
C PRO A 209 14.92 -31.19 28.76
N ILE A 210 14.45 -30.07 29.26
CA ILE A 210 15.30 -28.92 29.56
C ILE A 210 16.14 -29.25 30.79
N THR A 211 17.46 -29.13 30.69
CA THR A 211 18.38 -29.37 31.79
C THR A 211 18.66 -28.10 32.57
N LYS A 212 18.58 -26.92 31.95
CA LYS A 212 18.85 -25.62 32.54
C LYS A 212 18.22 -24.51 31.70
N VAL A 213 17.74 -23.46 32.34
CA VAL A 213 17.39 -22.19 31.72
C VAL A 213 18.17 -21.08 32.40
N GLU A 214 18.79 -20.21 31.58
CA GLU A 214 19.43 -18.96 32.04
C GLU A 214 18.59 -17.80 31.53
N PHE A 215 18.27 -16.87 32.42
CA PHE A 215 17.47 -15.70 32.10
C PHE A 215 18.33 -14.44 32.07
N TYR A 216 17.98 -13.54 31.14
CA TYR A 216 18.67 -12.27 30.95
C TYR A 216 17.65 -11.14 30.82
N VAL A 217 17.91 -10.01 31.47
CA VAL A 217 17.20 -8.76 31.33
C VAL A 217 18.22 -7.68 31.01
N ASN A 218 18.04 -6.92 29.91
CA ASN A 218 19.01 -5.94 29.42
C ASN A 218 20.42 -6.56 29.27
N ASP A 219 20.46 -7.78 28.72
CA ASP A 219 21.66 -8.58 28.47
C ASP A 219 22.47 -8.94 29.74
N GLN A 220 21.90 -8.69 30.92
CA GLN A 220 22.47 -9.07 32.19
C GLN A 220 21.75 -10.32 32.73
N ARG A 221 22.54 -11.33 33.17
CA ARG A 221 22.00 -12.56 33.71
C ARG A 221 21.26 -12.31 35.02
N VAL A 222 20.10 -12.96 35.19
CA VAL A 222 19.31 -12.95 36.40
C VAL A 222 19.26 -14.37 36.96
N ASP A 223 19.82 -14.54 38.16
CA ASP A 223 19.93 -15.86 38.80
C ASP A 223 18.75 -16.16 39.73
N SER A 224 18.50 -17.47 39.98
CA SER A 224 17.55 -17.99 40.96
C SER A 224 16.09 -17.59 40.73
N VAL A 225 15.67 -17.39 39.47
CA VAL A 225 14.30 -17.07 39.07
C VAL A 225 13.77 -18.08 38.06
N ASN A 226 12.44 -18.20 37.99
CA ASN A 226 11.75 -19.00 36.97
C ASN A 226 10.99 -18.12 35.96
N ALA A 227 10.98 -16.81 36.16
CA ALA A 227 10.34 -15.86 35.27
C ALA A 227 11.08 -14.52 35.30
N ILE A 228 11.07 -13.82 34.16
CA ILE A 228 11.60 -12.46 33.99
C ILE A 228 10.59 -11.60 33.26
N THR A 229 10.68 -10.29 33.46
CA THR A 229 9.91 -9.29 32.74
C THR A 229 10.78 -8.06 32.43
N GLY A 230 10.49 -7.39 31.35
CA GLY A 230 11.19 -6.16 30.92
C GLY A 230 11.05 -5.90 29.42
N THR A 231 11.74 -4.90 28.94
CA THR A 231 11.75 -4.53 27.51
C THR A 231 12.85 -5.24 26.70
N ASN A 232 13.75 -5.96 27.36
CA ASN A 232 14.78 -6.78 26.74
C ASN A 232 14.94 -8.06 27.55
N CYS A 233 14.02 -9.01 27.36
CA CYS A 233 14.05 -10.34 27.99
C CYS A 233 14.57 -11.38 27.02
N LYS A 234 15.56 -12.16 27.45
CA LYS A 234 16.13 -13.27 26.71
C LYS A 234 16.31 -14.47 27.60
N ALA A 235 16.35 -15.67 27.02
CA ALA A 235 16.67 -16.89 27.74
C ALA A 235 17.59 -17.80 26.92
N ILE A 236 18.50 -18.51 27.62
CA ILE A 236 19.28 -19.61 27.04
C ILE A 236 18.77 -20.91 27.65
N ILE A 237 18.29 -21.78 26.78
CA ILE A 237 17.66 -23.05 27.12
C ILE A 237 18.65 -24.16 26.78
N TYR A 238 19.07 -24.95 27.75
CA TYR A 238 20.05 -26.03 27.60
C TYR A 238 19.40 -27.39 27.62
N PHE A 239 19.94 -28.29 26.77
CA PHE A 239 19.63 -29.72 26.77
C PHE A 239 20.84 -30.55 27.21
N ALA A 240 20.66 -31.86 27.31
CA ALA A 240 21.80 -32.74 27.60
C ALA A 240 22.82 -32.71 26.47
N GLU A 241 24.12 -32.73 26.77
CA GLU A 241 25.21 -32.61 25.78
C GLU A 241 25.17 -33.70 24.70
N ASN A 242 24.63 -34.90 25.02
CA ASN A 242 24.46 -35.99 24.07
C ASN A 242 23.18 -35.91 23.25
N THR A 243 22.41 -34.82 23.33
CA THR A 243 21.18 -34.60 22.53
C THR A 243 21.53 -34.51 21.05
N LYS A 244 20.89 -35.34 20.24
CA LYS A 244 21.09 -35.37 18.78
C LYS A 244 20.07 -34.51 18.06
N GLN A 245 18.85 -34.43 18.58
CA GLN A 245 17.75 -33.73 17.93
C GLN A 245 16.77 -33.21 18.99
N VAL A 246 16.24 -32.02 18.72
CA VAL A 246 15.15 -31.42 19.50
C VAL A 246 14.06 -30.97 18.54
N VAL A 247 12.81 -31.33 18.83
CA VAL A 247 11.64 -30.72 18.19
C VAL A 247 11.03 -29.73 19.17
N VAL A 248 10.74 -28.50 18.72
CA VAL A 248 10.12 -27.43 19.50
C VAL A 248 8.81 -27.05 18.84
N LYS A 249 7.76 -26.95 19.64
CA LYS A 249 6.45 -26.42 19.22
C LYS A 249 6.25 -25.07 19.86
N VAL A 250 5.93 -24.05 19.09
CA VAL A 250 5.66 -22.71 19.57
C VAL A 250 4.26 -22.30 19.09
N ALA A 251 3.29 -22.33 19.97
CA ALA A 251 1.96 -21.81 19.69
C ALA A 251 1.91 -20.32 19.96
N LEU A 252 1.23 -19.58 19.10
CA LEU A 252 0.97 -18.16 19.23
C LEU A 252 -0.50 -17.93 19.58
N SER A 253 -0.81 -16.83 20.26
CA SER A 253 -2.17 -16.33 20.49
C SER A 253 -2.18 -14.81 20.48
N ALA A 254 -2.95 -14.22 19.58
CA ALA A 254 -3.20 -12.78 19.51
C ALA A 254 -4.41 -12.34 20.37
N ALA A 255 -5.19 -13.28 20.95
CA ALA A 255 -6.24 -12.96 21.92
C ALA A 255 -5.68 -12.39 23.24
N ALA A 256 -4.48 -12.79 23.62
CA ALA A 256 -3.48 -12.16 24.48
C ALA A 256 -3.97 -11.53 25.79
N LEU A 257 -4.79 -12.24 26.59
CA LEU A 257 -5.20 -11.79 27.92
C LEU A 257 -4.32 -12.36 29.04
N ASN A 258 -3.88 -13.63 28.90
CA ASN A 258 -3.11 -14.35 29.90
C ASN A 258 -1.94 -15.08 29.28
N LEU A 259 -0.84 -15.24 30.01
CA LEU A 259 0.37 -15.92 29.53
C LEU A 259 0.14 -17.33 28.97
N ASN A 260 -0.93 -18.01 29.39
CA ASN A 260 -1.23 -19.37 28.95
C ASN A 260 -2.29 -19.45 27.86
N ASP A 261 -2.72 -18.33 27.26
CA ASP A 261 -3.77 -18.33 26.24
C ASP A 261 -3.36 -19.12 24.98
N ALA A 262 -2.07 -19.13 24.65
CA ALA A 262 -1.55 -19.90 23.53
C ALA A 262 -1.56 -21.45 23.77
N ASP A 263 -1.74 -21.94 25.00
CA ASP A 263 -1.75 -23.38 25.30
C ASP A 263 -2.84 -24.15 24.55
N LYS A 264 -3.98 -23.52 24.27
CA LYS A 264 -5.09 -24.15 23.57
C LYS A 264 -4.72 -24.45 22.11
N ASN A 265 -3.90 -23.61 21.50
CA ASN A 265 -3.46 -23.74 20.13
C ASN A 265 -2.43 -24.89 19.95
N LEU A 266 -1.68 -25.27 21.02
CA LEU A 266 -0.81 -26.46 20.99
C LEU A 266 -1.53 -27.76 20.65
N LYS A 267 -2.88 -27.80 20.77
CA LYS A 267 -3.68 -28.99 20.41
C LYS A 267 -3.63 -29.32 18.92
N GLU A 268 -3.29 -28.36 18.06
CA GLU A 268 -3.07 -28.61 16.63
C GLU A 268 -1.90 -29.57 16.40
N VAL A 269 -0.90 -29.57 17.31
CA VAL A 269 0.27 -30.44 17.25
C VAL A 269 0.35 -31.23 18.56
N PRO A 270 -0.42 -32.30 18.70
CA PRO A 270 -0.51 -33.02 19.97
C PRO A 270 0.77 -33.76 20.36
N ASP A 271 1.56 -34.17 19.40
CA ASP A 271 2.83 -34.87 19.55
C ASP A 271 4.02 -34.06 19.03
N PHE A 272 5.20 -34.66 18.90
CA PHE A 272 6.41 -34.03 18.36
C PHE A 272 6.79 -34.63 17.00
N ASP A 273 5.83 -35.16 16.25
CA ASP A 273 6.06 -35.71 14.90
C ASP A 273 6.14 -34.57 13.86
N PHE A 274 7.37 -34.11 13.66
CA PHE A 274 7.66 -33.07 12.66
C PHE A 274 7.23 -33.47 11.25
N HIS A 275 7.41 -34.74 10.86
CA HIS A 275 7.07 -35.19 9.51
C HIS A 275 5.58 -35.16 9.25
N LYS A 276 4.78 -35.48 10.26
CA LYS A 276 3.32 -35.40 10.18
C LYS A 276 2.84 -33.95 9.94
N VAL A 277 3.40 -33.00 10.68
CA VAL A 277 3.05 -31.58 10.50
C VAL A 277 3.47 -31.09 9.13
N HIS A 278 4.70 -31.38 8.71
CA HIS A 278 5.20 -31.02 7.39
C HIS A 278 4.34 -31.61 6.25
N HIS A 279 3.97 -32.90 6.38
CA HIS A 279 3.08 -33.54 5.40
C HIS A 279 1.72 -32.85 5.32
N SER A 280 1.11 -32.57 6.49
CA SER A 280 -0.17 -31.86 6.54
C SER A 280 -0.10 -30.44 5.94
N ALA A 281 0.97 -29.67 6.22
CA ALA A 281 1.18 -28.35 5.63
C ALA A 281 1.29 -28.43 4.10
N ARG A 282 2.02 -29.43 3.60
CA ARG A 282 2.16 -29.67 2.15
C ARG A 282 0.84 -30.03 1.47
N GLU A 283 0.00 -30.86 2.12
CA GLU A 283 -1.33 -31.22 1.60
C GLU A 283 -2.24 -29.98 1.53
N LEU A 284 -2.28 -29.14 2.57
CA LEU A 284 -3.04 -27.89 2.57
C LEU A 284 -2.62 -26.99 1.39
N TRP A 285 -1.32 -26.83 1.15
CA TRP A 285 -0.83 -26.06 0.02
C TRP A 285 -1.22 -26.69 -1.33
N ASN A 286 -1.15 -28.01 -1.45
CA ASN A 286 -1.53 -28.66 -2.68
C ASN A 286 -3.04 -28.51 -2.97
N GLU A 287 -3.88 -28.51 -1.95
CA GLU A 287 -5.32 -28.26 -2.06
C GLU A 287 -5.58 -26.83 -2.58
N GLU A 288 -4.97 -25.83 -1.99
CA GLU A 288 -5.16 -24.43 -2.40
C GLU A 288 -4.64 -24.17 -3.83
N LEU A 289 -3.46 -24.67 -4.16
CA LEU A 289 -2.86 -24.50 -5.49
C LEU A 289 -3.69 -25.18 -6.60
N ASN A 290 -4.41 -26.25 -6.29
CA ASN A 290 -5.30 -26.93 -7.23
C ASN A 290 -6.60 -26.18 -7.53
N LYS A 291 -6.83 -25.02 -6.91
CA LYS A 291 -7.95 -24.15 -7.33
C LYS A 291 -7.79 -23.63 -8.75
N ILE A 292 -6.52 -23.52 -9.24
CA ILE A 292 -6.23 -23.17 -10.63
C ILE A 292 -5.14 -24.10 -11.16
N GLU A 293 -5.46 -24.86 -12.18
CA GLU A 293 -4.54 -25.76 -12.84
C GLU A 293 -4.08 -25.19 -14.19
N VAL A 294 -2.78 -25.30 -14.49
CA VAL A 294 -2.22 -24.86 -15.78
C VAL A 294 -1.49 -25.98 -16.50
N GLU A 295 -1.70 -26.06 -17.81
CA GLU A 295 -1.00 -26.98 -18.68
C GLU A 295 -0.01 -26.22 -19.57
N THR A 296 1.27 -26.57 -19.46
CA THR A 296 2.37 -26.05 -20.28
C THR A 296 3.57 -27.00 -20.22
N ASN A 297 4.37 -26.98 -21.29
CA ASN A 297 5.69 -27.67 -21.32
C ASN A 297 6.82 -26.75 -20.81
N ASP A 298 6.57 -25.50 -20.55
CA ASP A 298 7.55 -24.54 -20.01
C ASP A 298 7.52 -24.61 -18.47
N LEU A 299 8.52 -25.30 -17.90
CA LEU A 299 8.63 -25.47 -16.46
C LEU A 299 8.91 -24.17 -15.70
N GLU A 300 9.66 -23.25 -16.30
CA GLU A 300 9.93 -21.96 -15.66
C GLU A 300 8.66 -21.11 -15.59
N LEU A 301 7.90 -21.09 -16.68
CA LEU A 301 6.60 -20.40 -16.68
C LEU A 301 5.62 -21.03 -15.66
N LYS A 302 5.63 -22.37 -15.52
CA LYS A 302 4.82 -23.07 -14.52
C LYS A 302 5.23 -22.70 -13.08
N LYS A 303 6.55 -22.57 -12.82
CA LYS A 303 7.06 -22.12 -11.53
C LYS A 303 6.63 -20.69 -11.21
N VAL A 304 6.77 -19.75 -12.14
CA VAL A 304 6.33 -18.36 -11.95
C VAL A 304 4.86 -18.32 -11.58
N PHE A 305 4.01 -19.04 -12.30
CA PHE A 305 2.57 -19.07 -12.05
C PHE A 305 2.21 -19.61 -10.66
N TYR A 306 2.74 -20.81 -10.30
CA TYR A 306 2.38 -21.40 -9.01
C TYR A 306 3.03 -20.68 -7.83
N THR A 307 4.15 -20.01 -8.03
CA THR A 307 4.74 -19.14 -7.01
C THR A 307 3.89 -17.87 -6.81
N ALA A 308 3.40 -17.27 -7.90
CA ALA A 308 2.45 -16.15 -7.80
C ALA A 308 1.15 -16.58 -7.11
N LEU A 309 0.60 -17.74 -7.48
CA LEU A 309 -0.60 -18.28 -6.81
C LEU A 309 -0.36 -18.60 -5.33
N TYR A 310 0.85 -19.08 -4.97
CA TYR A 310 1.26 -19.28 -3.58
C TYR A 310 1.26 -17.94 -2.81
N HIS A 311 1.84 -16.86 -3.36
CA HIS A 311 1.82 -15.56 -2.72
C HIS A 311 0.40 -15.02 -2.50
N CYS A 312 -0.54 -15.28 -3.43
CA CYS A 312 -1.95 -14.91 -3.26
C CYS A 312 -2.64 -15.56 -2.05
N PHE A 313 -2.09 -16.63 -1.51
CA PHE A 313 -2.64 -17.36 -0.37
C PHE A 313 -1.80 -17.20 0.91
N THR A 314 -0.84 -16.28 0.94
CA THR A 314 -0.06 -16.00 2.15
C THR A 314 -0.75 -15.00 3.06
N SER A 315 -1.36 -13.96 2.53
CA SER A 315 -2.08 -12.90 3.27
C SER A 315 -3.52 -12.77 2.78
N PRO A 316 -4.45 -12.25 3.61
CA PRO A 316 -4.39 -11.89 5.04
C PRO A 316 -4.17 -13.08 5.97
N TYR A 317 -3.74 -12.84 7.22
CA TYR A 317 -3.41 -13.88 8.18
C TYR A 317 -4.56 -14.19 9.14
N LEU A 318 -4.76 -15.46 9.48
CA LEU A 318 -5.70 -15.89 10.50
C LEU A 318 -5.34 -15.26 11.86
N PHE A 319 -6.31 -14.62 12.51
CA PHE A 319 -6.10 -13.84 13.71
C PHE A 319 -6.84 -14.37 14.94
N ASN A 320 -7.86 -15.21 14.78
CA ASN A 320 -8.52 -15.86 15.92
C ASN A 320 -7.82 -17.17 16.29
N ASP A 321 -7.80 -17.49 17.59
CA ASP A 321 -7.34 -18.75 18.13
C ASP A 321 -8.26 -19.92 17.78
N VAL A 322 -7.84 -21.17 18.04
CA VAL A 322 -8.64 -22.39 17.76
C VAL A 322 -10.00 -22.42 18.46
N ASP A 323 -10.21 -21.65 19.51
CA ASP A 323 -11.50 -21.48 20.19
C ASP A 323 -12.30 -20.28 19.67
N GLY A 324 -11.84 -19.62 18.61
CA GLY A 324 -12.46 -18.47 17.96
C GLY A 324 -12.22 -17.14 18.69
N LYS A 325 -11.43 -17.09 19.74
CA LYS A 325 -11.12 -15.83 20.42
C LYS A 325 -10.09 -15.02 19.66
N TYR A 326 -10.30 -13.69 19.65
CA TYR A 326 -9.38 -12.73 19.05
C TYR A 326 -9.43 -11.40 19.80
N ARG A 327 -8.41 -10.57 19.66
CA ARG A 327 -8.40 -9.19 20.13
C ARG A 327 -9.01 -8.28 19.08
N GLY A 328 -9.97 -7.44 19.49
CA GLY A 328 -10.59 -6.43 18.63
C GLY A 328 -9.82 -5.12 18.59
N LEU A 329 -10.20 -4.21 17.66
CA LEU A 329 -9.67 -2.84 17.57
C LEU A 329 -9.93 -2.00 18.83
N ASP A 330 -10.92 -2.36 19.64
CA ASP A 330 -11.20 -1.77 20.95
C ASP A 330 -10.27 -2.27 22.08
N GLY A 331 -9.33 -3.15 21.73
CA GLY A 331 -8.41 -3.78 22.67
C GLY A 331 -9.02 -4.86 23.55
N LEU A 332 -10.30 -5.18 23.36
CA LEU A 332 -11.01 -6.21 24.11
C LEU A 332 -10.91 -7.58 23.41
N THR A 333 -11.15 -8.65 24.16
CA THR A 333 -11.25 -9.98 23.57
C THR A 333 -12.67 -10.26 23.15
N HIS A 334 -12.80 -10.67 21.89
CA HIS A 334 -14.05 -11.07 21.26
C HIS A 334 -14.07 -12.56 20.90
N GLN A 335 -15.24 -13.05 20.49
CA GLN A 335 -15.47 -14.43 20.11
C GLN A 335 -16.07 -14.47 18.70
N ALA A 336 -15.30 -14.95 17.74
CA ALA A 336 -15.83 -15.29 16.41
C ALA A 336 -16.65 -16.57 16.49
N LYS A 337 -17.79 -16.60 15.78
CA LYS A 337 -18.67 -17.76 15.64
C LYS A 337 -18.95 -17.97 14.18
N GLU A 338 -18.82 -19.21 13.70
CA GLU A 338 -19.11 -19.62 12.31
C GLU A 338 -18.18 -19.01 11.25
N HIS A 339 -17.42 -17.95 11.58
CA HIS A 339 -16.44 -17.28 10.73
C HIS A 339 -15.08 -17.29 11.39
N ASN A 340 -14.03 -17.09 10.59
CA ASN A 340 -12.71 -16.72 11.04
C ASN A 340 -12.54 -15.20 10.98
N VAL A 341 -11.63 -14.68 11.79
CA VAL A 341 -11.19 -13.29 11.77
C VAL A 341 -9.75 -13.24 11.27
N TYR A 342 -9.48 -12.32 10.40
CA TYR A 342 -8.18 -12.14 9.76
C TYR A 342 -7.57 -10.78 10.11
N THR A 343 -6.28 -10.63 9.82
CA THR A 343 -5.50 -9.40 9.97
C THR A 343 -4.54 -9.22 8.80
N VAL A 344 -3.88 -8.08 8.73
CA VAL A 344 -3.00 -7.67 7.64
C VAL A 344 -3.79 -7.45 6.36
N PHE A 345 -4.58 -6.39 6.40
CA PHE A 345 -5.37 -5.95 5.25
C PHE A 345 -4.76 -4.71 4.61
N SER A 346 -3.92 -4.90 3.62
CA SER A 346 -3.38 -3.85 2.75
C SER A 346 -4.39 -3.52 1.64
N LEU A 347 -5.49 -2.84 2.00
CA LEU A 347 -6.65 -2.75 1.09
C LEU A 347 -6.44 -1.82 -0.09
N TRP A 348 -5.56 -0.80 0.02
CA TRP A 348 -5.19 0.05 -1.10
C TRP A 348 -4.62 -0.76 -2.28
N ASP A 349 -3.89 -1.82 -1.96
CA ASP A 349 -3.27 -2.71 -2.92
C ASP A 349 -4.25 -3.81 -3.34
N THR A 350 -4.70 -4.61 -2.40
CA THR A 350 -5.31 -5.92 -2.62
C THR A 350 -6.74 -5.88 -3.17
N TYR A 351 -7.47 -4.75 -3.02
CA TYR A 351 -8.81 -4.63 -3.59
C TYR A 351 -8.80 -4.73 -5.12
N ARG A 352 -7.66 -4.44 -5.78
CA ARG A 352 -7.54 -4.31 -7.24
C ARG A 352 -7.53 -5.66 -7.94
N ALA A 353 -6.85 -6.67 -7.39
CA ALA A 353 -6.74 -7.99 -8.01
C ALA A 353 -6.88 -9.15 -7.02
N LEU A 354 -6.26 -9.10 -5.83
CA LEU A 354 -6.28 -10.22 -4.89
C LEU A 354 -7.69 -10.53 -4.41
N HIS A 355 -8.41 -9.55 -3.88
CA HIS A 355 -9.78 -9.78 -3.42
C HIS A 355 -10.74 -10.19 -4.55
N PRO A 356 -10.71 -9.59 -5.76
CA PRO A 356 -11.47 -10.09 -6.89
C PRO A 356 -11.13 -11.53 -7.32
N LEU A 357 -9.85 -11.92 -7.23
CA LEU A 357 -9.42 -13.31 -7.47
C LEU A 357 -10.01 -14.26 -6.42
N LEU A 358 -9.87 -13.91 -5.13
CA LEU A 358 -10.40 -14.72 -4.03
C LEU A 358 -11.92 -14.78 -4.06
N ALA A 359 -12.63 -13.71 -4.42
CA ALA A 359 -14.06 -13.72 -4.62
C ALA A 359 -14.51 -14.67 -5.75
N LEU A 360 -13.62 -15.02 -6.66
CA LEU A 360 -13.86 -15.99 -7.73
C LEU A 360 -13.57 -17.43 -7.28
N ILE A 361 -12.48 -17.67 -6.54
CA ILE A 361 -11.94 -19.00 -6.25
C ILE A 361 -11.99 -19.43 -4.77
N ASP A 362 -12.26 -18.49 -3.86
CA ASP A 362 -12.32 -18.70 -2.40
C ASP A 362 -13.42 -17.84 -1.74
N ARG A 363 -14.65 -18.14 -2.10
CA ARG A 363 -15.84 -17.36 -1.73
C ARG A 363 -16.10 -17.37 -0.24
N LYS A 364 -15.86 -18.54 0.41
CA LYS A 364 -16.03 -18.66 1.86
C LYS A 364 -15.06 -17.75 2.63
N ARG A 365 -13.81 -17.68 2.22
CA ARG A 365 -12.81 -16.83 2.85
C ARG A 365 -13.09 -15.34 2.60
N THR A 366 -13.59 -15.01 1.40
CA THR A 366 -14.07 -13.65 1.10
C THR A 366 -15.22 -13.24 2.04
N ASP A 367 -16.12 -14.14 2.39
CA ASP A 367 -17.16 -13.90 3.38
C ASP A 367 -16.59 -13.65 4.78
N ASP A 368 -15.61 -14.45 5.20
CA ASP A 368 -14.87 -14.23 6.46
C ASP A 368 -14.16 -12.86 6.50
N PHE A 369 -13.64 -12.38 5.36
CA PHE A 369 -13.04 -11.04 5.27
C PHE A 369 -14.10 -9.94 5.47
N VAL A 370 -15.24 -10.04 4.80
CA VAL A 370 -16.34 -9.08 4.99
C VAL A 370 -16.86 -9.12 6.43
N TYR A 371 -17.00 -10.31 7.03
CA TYR A 371 -17.30 -10.46 8.44
C TYR A 371 -16.26 -9.72 9.31
N THR A 372 -14.98 -9.89 9.05
CA THR A 372 -13.90 -9.20 9.76
C THR A 372 -14.01 -7.68 9.64
N PHE A 373 -14.26 -7.14 8.44
CA PHE A 373 -14.44 -5.70 8.23
C PHE A 373 -15.60 -5.14 9.06
N MET A 374 -16.70 -5.87 9.14
CA MET A 374 -17.83 -5.46 9.97
C MET A 374 -17.51 -5.49 11.47
N ARG A 375 -16.67 -6.46 11.93
CA ARG A 375 -16.18 -6.45 13.34
C ARG A 375 -15.29 -5.24 13.59
N HIS A 376 -14.40 -4.90 12.65
CA HIS A 376 -13.57 -3.68 12.75
C HIS A 376 -14.44 -2.42 12.87
N TYR A 377 -15.49 -2.31 12.05
CA TYR A 377 -16.43 -1.18 12.16
C TYR A 377 -17.14 -1.12 13.53
N GLU A 378 -17.61 -2.23 14.04
CA GLU A 378 -18.30 -2.30 15.35
C GLU A 378 -17.36 -1.97 16.52
N GLN A 379 -16.08 -2.33 16.42
CA GLN A 379 -15.09 -2.20 17.49
C GLN A 379 -14.29 -0.89 17.38
N GLY A 380 -14.00 -0.43 16.17
CA GLY A 380 -13.18 0.75 15.89
C GLY A 380 -13.96 1.95 15.33
N GLY A 381 -15.24 1.78 14.99
CA GLY A 381 -16.08 2.86 14.44
C GLY A 381 -15.91 3.13 12.95
N MET A 382 -15.09 2.34 12.25
CA MET A 382 -14.83 2.47 10.82
C MET A 382 -14.46 1.13 10.19
N LEU A 383 -14.67 1.02 8.88
CA LEU A 383 -14.14 -0.08 8.08
C LEU A 383 -12.61 0.07 7.93
N PRO A 384 -11.86 -1.05 7.82
CA PRO A 384 -10.40 -0.99 7.76
C PRO A 384 -9.89 -0.28 6.49
N VAL A 385 -8.74 0.36 6.63
CA VAL A 385 -7.93 0.95 5.55
C VAL A 385 -6.66 0.15 5.38
N TRP A 386 -5.81 0.09 6.42
CA TRP A 386 -4.63 -0.76 6.51
C TRP A 386 -4.50 -1.32 7.93
N GLU A 387 -5.26 -2.36 8.20
CA GLU A 387 -5.31 -2.96 9.53
C GLU A 387 -4.17 -3.96 9.73
N LEU A 388 -3.51 -3.87 10.89
CA LEU A 388 -2.40 -4.71 11.31
C LEU A 388 -2.55 -5.15 12.77
N ALA A 389 -2.81 -6.43 13.00
CA ALA A 389 -2.90 -7.05 14.33
C ALA A 389 -3.79 -6.29 15.32
N ALA A 390 -5.04 -6.04 14.93
CA ALA A 390 -6.04 -5.25 15.67
C ALA A 390 -5.62 -3.80 15.94
N TYR A 391 -4.95 -3.18 14.99
CA TYR A 391 -4.62 -1.76 14.98
C TYR A 391 -4.81 -1.19 13.57
N GLU A 392 -5.48 -0.04 13.48
CA GLU A 392 -5.56 0.68 12.21
C GLU A 392 -4.36 1.59 12.06
N THR A 393 -3.50 1.31 11.08
CA THR A 393 -2.25 2.04 10.88
C THR A 393 -2.44 3.38 10.20
N TRP A 394 -3.60 3.60 9.54
CA TRP A 394 -3.85 4.78 8.71
C TRP A 394 -2.86 4.95 7.55
N CYS A 395 -2.16 3.90 7.21
CA CYS A 395 -1.30 3.90 6.05
C CYS A 395 -2.13 3.78 4.78
N MET A 396 -1.67 4.42 3.73
CA MET A 396 -2.36 4.49 2.46
C MET A 396 -3.69 5.25 2.47
N ILE A 397 -4.20 5.49 1.30
CA ILE A 397 -5.39 6.30 1.03
C ILE A 397 -6.61 5.43 0.72
N GLY A 398 -7.76 6.04 0.53
CA GLY A 398 -8.99 5.34 0.19
C GLY A 398 -9.76 4.82 1.40
N TYR A 399 -10.84 4.11 1.12
CA TYR A 399 -11.62 3.29 2.07
C TYR A 399 -12.02 1.98 1.38
N HIS A 400 -10.99 1.29 0.88
CA HIS A 400 -11.12 0.22 -0.13
C HIS A 400 -11.65 -1.13 0.39
N SER A 401 -11.99 -1.25 1.67
CA SER A 401 -12.88 -2.31 2.14
C SER A 401 -14.25 -2.26 1.44
N ILE A 402 -14.67 -1.08 0.99
CA ILE A 402 -15.95 -0.85 0.32
C ILE A 402 -16.06 -1.56 -1.01
N PRO A 403 -15.13 -1.41 -1.98
CA PRO A 403 -15.18 -2.20 -3.20
C PRO A 403 -15.12 -3.71 -2.96
N VAL A 404 -14.42 -4.18 -1.92
CA VAL A 404 -14.40 -5.61 -1.57
C VAL A 404 -15.79 -6.10 -1.13
N ILE A 405 -16.48 -5.33 -0.26
CA ILE A 405 -17.84 -5.66 0.18
C ILE A 405 -18.82 -5.61 -1.00
N TRP A 406 -18.71 -4.58 -1.86
CA TRP A 406 -19.59 -4.45 -3.02
C TRP A 406 -19.37 -5.58 -4.04
N ASP A 407 -18.11 -5.94 -4.32
CA ASP A 407 -17.79 -7.05 -5.22
C ASP A 407 -18.30 -8.40 -4.68
N ALA A 408 -18.13 -8.63 -3.37
CA ALA A 408 -18.68 -9.82 -2.70
C ALA A 408 -20.21 -9.88 -2.79
N TYR A 409 -20.89 -8.75 -2.61
CA TYR A 409 -22.36 -8.69 -2.75
C TYR A 409 -22.81 -9.00 -4.19
N GLN A 410 -22.18 -8.36 -5.17
CA GLN A 410 -22.49 -8.57 -6.58
C GLN A 410 -22.33 -10.04 -7.02
N LYS A 411 -21.30 -10.70 -6.47
CA LYS A 411 -21.02 -12.10 -6.75
C LYS A 411 -21.88 -13.08 -5.94
N GLY A 412 -22.85 -12.59 -5.14
CA GLY A 412 -23.77 -13.40 -4.35
C GLY A 412 -23.11 -14.11 -3.16
N ILE A 413 -21.92 -13.66 -2.74
CA ILE A 413 -21.24 -14.20 -1.54
C ILE A 413 -22.02 -13.81 -0.29
N LEU A 414 -22.62 -12.62 -0.27
CA LEU A 414 -23.36 -12.08 0.87
C LEU A 414 -24.87 -12.39 0.84
N ASP A 415 -25.33 -13.31 0.00
CA ASP A 415 -26.76 -13.60 -0.15
C ASP A 415 -27.40 -14.16 1.13
N HIS A 416 -26.64 -14.87 1.95
CA HIS A 416 -27.09 -15.46 3.21
C HIS A 416 -27.32 -14.44 4.35
N TYR A 417 -26.77 -13.20 4.24
CA TYR A 417 -27.05 -12.13 5.20
C TYR A 417 -28.46 -11.57 5.00
N SER A 418 -29.12 -11.22 6.10
CA SER A 418 -30.42 -10.56 6.08
C SER A 418 -30.36 -9.15 5.50
N ASP A 419 -31.50 -8.62 5.06
CA ASP A 419 -31.58 -7.22 4.58
C ASP A 419 -31.14 -6.21 5.64
N TYR A 420 -31.38 -6.52 6.93
CA TYR A 420 -30.90 -5.68 8.02
C TYR A 420 -29.38 -5.65 8.10
N GLU A 421 -28.71 -6.79 8.03
CA GLU A 421 -27.24 -6.88 8.06
C GLU A 421 -26.62 -6.19 6.84
N LYS A 422 -27.20 -6.37 5.66
CA LYS A 422 -26.77 -5.65 4.44
C LYS A 422 -26.96 -4.14 4.60
N LEU A 423 -28.00 -3.68 5.25
CA LEU A 423 -28.18 -2.26 5.57
C LEU A 423 -27.13 -1.77 6.58
N GLN A 424 -26.73 -2.60 7.55
CA GLN A 424 -25.62 -2.24 8.45
C GLN A 424 -24.29 -2.13 7.69
N MET A 425 -24.03 -2.99 6.70
CA MET A 425 -22.87 -2.87 5.82
C MET A 425 -22.88 -1.53 5.07
N LEU A 426 -24.01 -1.13 4.48
CA LEU A 426 -24.16 0.18 3.84
C LEU A 426 -23.93 1.33 4.83
N ASN A 427 -24.46 1.25 6.03
CA ASN A 427 -24.25 2.26 7.07
C ASN A 427 -22.77 2.37 7.46
N ALA A 428 -22.06 1.26 7.55
CA ALA A 428 -20.62 1.23 7.82
C ALA A 428 -19.81 1.89 6.70
N MET A 429 -20.17 1.61 5.44
CA MET A 429 -19.55 2.27 4.27
C MET A 429 -19.75 3.78 4.30
N VAL A 430 -21.00 4.23 4.50
CA VAL A 430 -21.35 5.66 4.56
C VAL A 430 -20.64 6.36 5.73
N ALA A 431 -20.61 5.72 6.90
CA ALA A 431 -19.93 6.26 8.08
C ALA A 431 -18.42 6.42 7.80
N SER A 432 -17.78 5.41 7.21
CA SER A 432 -16.36 5.45 6.84
C SER A 432 -16.05 6.56 5.83
N ALA A 433 -16.89 6.73 4.80
CA ALA A 433 -16.73 7.78 3.79
C ALA A 433 -16.95 9.20 4.34
N LYS A 434 -17.63 9.36 5.48
CA LYS A 434 -17.96 10.66 6.11
C LYS A 434 -17.11 10.99 7.35
N LEU A 435 -16.07 10.22 7.64
CA LEU A 435 -15.17 10.52 8.75
C LEU A 435 -14.50 11.89 8.56
N ASN A 436 -14.33 12.63 9.67
CA ASN A 436 -13.69 13.95 9.65
C ASN A 436 -12.15 13.84 9.68
N LEU A 437 -11.57 13.24 8.65
CA LEU A 437 -10.13 13.07 8.50
C LEU A 437 -9.74 12.81 7.04
N LEU A 438 -8.44 12.90 6.73
CA LEU A 438 -7.84 12.56 5.43
C LEU A 438 -8.49 13.31 4.26
N GLY A 439 -8.87 14.59 4.45
CA GLY A 439 -9.45 15.43 3.41
C GLY A 439 -10.89 15.09 3.01
N ARG A 440 -11.58 14.16 3.70
CA ARG A 440 -12.97 13.77 3.39
C ARG A 440 -13.98 14.92 3.56
N PRO A 441 -13.88 15.80 4.58
CA PRO A 441 -14.74 16.98 4.66
C PRO A 441 -14.53 17.95 3.50
N GLU A 442 -13.29 18.21 3.12
CA GLU A 442 -12.92 19.06 2.00
C GLU A 442 -13.39 18.49 0.67
N TYR A 443 -13.24 17.18 0.49
CA TYR A 443 -13.77 16.45 -0.65
C TYR A 443 -15.29 16.64 -0.81
N ALA A 444 -16.04 16.46 0.26
CA ALA A 444 -17.48 16.65 0.25
C ALA A 444 -17.88 18.13 0.02
N LYS A 445 -17.10 19.07 0.58
CA LYS A 445 -17.40 20.52 0.52
C LYS A 445 -17.08 21.11 -0.84
N TYR A 446 -15.92 20.82 -1.40
CA TYR A 446 -15.42 21.45 -2.62
C TYR A 446 -15.65 20.62 -3.88
N GLY A 447 -16.04 19.34 -3.73
CA GLY A 447 -16.13 18.40 -4.83
C GLY A 447 -14.76 17.91 -5.34
N PHE A 448 -13.72 18.11 -4.58
CA PHE A 448 -12.35 17.61 -4.72
C PHE A 448 -11.59 17.95 -3.45
N ILE A 449 -10.38 17.44 -3.30
CA ILE A 449 -9.51 17.81 -2.17
C ILE A 449 -8.53 18.90 -2.65
N PRO A 450 -8.61 20.13 -2.13
CA PRO A 450 -7.60 21.15 -2.41
C PRO A 450 -6.25 20.77 -1.75
N SER A 451 -5.15 20.93 -2.49
CA SER A 451 -3.83 20.52 -2.04
C SER A 451 -3.22 21.41 -0.95
N ASP A 452 -3.83 22.55 -0.68
CA ASP A 452 -3.54 23.43 0.46
C ASP A 452 -4.27 23.04 1.76
N PHE A 453 -5.15 22.03 1.72
CA PHE A 453 -5.83 21.47 2.89
C PHE A 453 -5.38 20.05 3.25
N GLU A 454 -5.03 19.24 2.24
CA GLU A 454 -4.63 17.86 2.47
C GLU A 454 -3.60 17.41 1.42
N HIS A 455 -2.60 16.66 1.85
CA HIS A 455 -1.62 16.03 0.95
C HIS A 455 -2.24 14.85 0.19
N GLU A 456 -1.56 14.39 -0.88
CA GLU A 456 -2.05 13.33 -1.77
C GLU A 456 -3.43 13.62 -2.34
N SER A 457 -3.73 14.89 -2.48
CA SER A 457 -5.07 15.42 -2.79
C SER A 457 -5.66 14.89 -4.09
N VAL A 458 -4.82 14.68 -5.11
CA VAL A 458 -5.24 14.14 -6.41
C VAL A 458 -5.60 12.68 -6.27
N SER A 459 -4.69 11.89 -5.70
CA SER A 459 -4.91 10.45 -5.50
C SER A 459 -6.13 10.17 -4.62
N LYS A 460 -6.23 10.85 -3.48
CA LYS A 460 -7.40 10.75 -2.58
C LYS A 460 -8.71 11.14 -3.29
N THR A 461 -8.72 12.21 -4.08
CA THR A 461 -9.92 12.61 -4.83
C THR A 461 -10.37 11.51 -5.80
N LEU A 462 -9.43 10.89 -6.51
CA LEU A 462 -9.72 9.84 -7.48
C LEU A 462 -10.21 8.55 -6.82
N GLU A 463 -9.52 8.11 -5.78
CA GLU A 463 -9.84 6.85 -5.11
C GLU A 463 -11.13 6.94 -4.30
N TYR A 464 -11.38 8.09 -3.63
CA TYR A 464 -12.69 8.33 -3.00
C TYR A 464 -13.84 8.34 -4.01
N ALA A 465 -13.61 8.86 -5.23
CA ALA A 465 -14.65 8.85 -6.27
C ALA A 465 -15.02 7.41 -6.70
N PHE A 466 -14.04 6.50 -6.75
CA PHE A 466 -14.30 5.09 -7.03
C PHE A 466 -15.02 4.39 -5.86
N ASP A 467 -14.55 4.59 -4.63
CA ASP A 467 -15.19 4.02 -3.44
C ASP A 467 -16.64 4.50 -3.30
N ASP A 468 -16.89 5.80 -3.54
CA ASP A 468 -18.21 6.41 -3.52
C ASP A 468 -19.13 5.82 -4.62
N TRP A 469 -18.56 5.46 -5.78
CA TRP A 469 -19.33 4.72 -6.80
C TRP A 469 -19.78 3.36 -6.25
N CYS A 470 -18.92 2.63 -5.56
CA CYS A 470 -19.29 1.36 -4.94
C CYS A 470 -20.42 1.51 -3.90
N ILE A 471 -20.34 2.56 -3.04
CA ILE A 471 -21.42 2.89 -2.09
C ILE A 471 -22.72 3.16 -2.84
N ALA A 472 -22.68 3.97 -3.92
CA ALA A 472 -23.86 4.28 -4.71
C ALA A 472 -24.48 3.02 -5.30
N GLN A 473 -23.70 2.11 -5.87
CA GLN A 473 -24.22 0.86 -6.43
C GLN A 473 -24.84 -0.03 -5.36
N PHE A 474 -24.21 -0.14 -4.18
CA PHE A 474 -24.75 -0.93 -3.09
C PHE A 474 -26.05 -0.31 -2.54
N ALA A 475 -26.08 1.02 -2.37
CA ALA A 475 -27.28 1.74 -1.97
C ALA A 475 -28.45 1.53 -2.96
N LYS A 476 -28.15 1.60 -4.26
CA LYS A 476 -29.14 1.33 -5.33
C LYS A 476 -29.68 -0.09 -5.25
N ALA A 477 -28.79 -1.08 -5.06
CA ALA A 477 -29.19 -2.49 -4.91
C ALA A 477 -30.12 -2.72 -3.71
N LEU A 478 -29.94 -1.95 -2.63
CA LEU A 478 -30.77 -2.02 -1.41
C LEU A 478 -31.96 -1.05 -1.43
N GLY A 479 -32.22 -0.31 -2.53
CA GLY A 479 -33.31 0.67 -2.64
C GLY A 479 -33.17 1.90 -1.75
N GLN A 480 -31.93 2.30 -1.40
CA GLN A 480 -31.65 3.47 -0.56
C GLN A 480 -31.35 4.69 -1.47
N ASP A 481 -32.41 5.26 -2.04
CA ASP A 481 -32.32 6.29 -3.08
C ASP A 481 -31.59 7.56 -2.64
N ASP A 482 -31.78 8.04 -1.42
CA ASP A 482 -31.11 9.25 -0.91
C ASP A 482 -29.59 9.06 -0.84
N VAL A 483 -29.14 7.91 -0.36
CA VAL A 483 -27.71 7.54 -0.33
C VAL A 483 -27.17 7.40 -1.75
N TYR A 484 -27.91 6.72 -2.63
CA TYR A 484 -27.53 6.62 -4.05
C TYR A 484 -27.33 7.99 -4.68
N GLN A 485 -28.29 8.93 -4.51
CA GLN A 485 -28.21 10.25 -5.10
C GLN A 485 -27.04 11.09 -4.57
N GLU A 486 -26.67 10.94 -3.30
CA GLU A 486 -25.50 11.59 -2.73
C GLU A 486 -24.21 11.03 -3.33
N PHE A 487 -24.03 9.71 -3.26
CA PHE A 487 -22.75 9.08 -3.58
C PHE A 487 -22.49 8.96 -5.09
N ILE A 488 -23.53 8.87 -5.93
CA ILE A 488 -23.35 8.91 -7.39
C ILE A 488 -22.87 10.29 -7.87
N LYS A 489 -23.17 11.37 -7.15
CA LYS A 489 -22.60 12.70 -7.43
C LYS A 489 -21.15 12.75 -7.03
N ARG A 490 -20.83 12.25 -5.84
CA ARG A 490 -19.45 12.23 -5.32
C ARG A 490 -18.53 11.39 -6.20
N SER A 491 -19.03 10.29 -6.76
CA SER A 491 -18.25 9.44 -7.69
C SER A 491 -17.81 10.17 -8.98
N GLN A 492 -18.40 11.31 -9.31
CA GLN A 492 -18.01 12.12 -10.46
C GLN A 492 -17.06 13.29 -10.13
N PHE A 493 -16.61 13.42 -8.88
CA PHE A 493 -15.78 14.54 -8.45
C PHE A 493 -14.39 14.55 -9.07
N TYR A 494 -13.91 13.43 -9.61
CA TYR A 494 -12.68 13.38 -10.41
C TYR A 494 -12.69 14.41 -11.56
N LYS A 495 -13.87 14.76 -12.09
CA LYS A 495 -14.03 15.76 -13.18
C LYS A 495 -13.55 17.15 -12.77
N ASN A 496 -13.52 17.45 -11.48
CA ASN A 496 -13.14 18.76 -10.94
C ASN A 496 -11.62 18.99 -10.91
N ILE A 497 -10.82 17.93 -11.04
CA ILE A 497 -9.36 18.00 -11.04
C ILE A 497 -8.72 17.62 -12.38
N MET A 498 -9.53 17.34 -13.40
CA MET A 498 -9.08 17.07 -14.76
C MET A 498 -8.76 18.39 -15.47
N ASP A 499 -7.55 18.51 -16.06
CA ASP A 499 -7.16 19.64 -16.86
C ASP A 499 -7.54 19.48 -18.36
N ALA A 500 -7.23 20.50 -19.17
CA ALA A 500 -7.57 20.52 -20.59
C ALA A 500 -6.78 19.51 -21.43
N GLU A 501 -5.67 18.98 -20.93
CA GLU A 501 -4.82 17.97 -21.61
C GLU A 501 -5.21 16.54 -21.20
N GLY A 502 -6.10 16.40 -20.23
CA GLY A 502 -6.59 15.12 -19.73
C GLY A 502 -5.81 14.61 -18.50
N PHE A 503 -4.85 15.37 -17.99
CA PHE A 503 -4.17 15.00 -16.77
C PHE A 503 -5.00 15.34 -15.53
N MET A 504 -4.86 14.51 -14.51
CA MET A 504 -5.36 14.83 -13.17
C MET A 504 -4.34 15.74 -12.48
N HIS A 505 -4.76 16.95 -12.16
CA HIS A 505 -3.92 18.09 -11.84
C HIS A 505 -4.31 18.66 -10.46
N PRO A 506 -3.36 18.84 -9.53
CA PRO A 506 -3.66 19.38 -8.21
C PRO A 506 -4.18 20.82 -8.30
N LYS A 507 -5.10 21.15 -7.40
CA LYS A 507 -5.64 22.52 -7.22
C LYS A 507 -5.34 23.03 -5.83
N ALA A 508 -4.91 24.27 -5.73
CA ALA A 508 -4.75 25.02 -4.50
C ALA A 508 -5.25 26.44 -4.69
N ASN A 509 -5.70 27.08 -3.63
CA ASN A 509 -6.24 28.44 -3.67
C ASN A 509 -7.23 28.67 -4.83
N GLY A 510 -8.15 27.71 -5.02
CA GLY A 510 -9.21 27.76 -6.03
C GLY A 510 -8.78 27.54 -7.49
N GLY A 511 -7.51 27.31 -7.80
CA GLY A 511 -7.00 27.15 -9.17
C GLY A 511 -6.06 25.96 -9.34
N PHE A 512 -5.74 25.59 -10.57
CA PHE A 512 -4.73 24.58 -10.86
C PHE A 512 -3.33 25.10 -10.50
N LEU A 513 -2.54 24.26 -9.84
CA LEU A 513 -1.15 24.59 -9.46
C LEU A 513 -0.27 24.80 -10.67
N LYS A 514 0.65 25.75 -10.59
CA LYS A 514 1.63 26.07 -11.61
C LYS A 514 2.98 26.41 -10.99
N PRO A 515 4.12 25.97 -11.58
CA PRO A 515 4.21 25.15 -12.78
C PRO A 515 3.70 23.72 -12.53
N PHE A 516 3.35 22.98 -13.57
CA PHE A 516 2.93 21.58 -13.50
C PHE A 516 3.76 20.71 -14.46
N ASN A 517 4.32 19.64 -13.93
CA ASN A 517 5.03 18.62 -14.70
C ASN A 517 4.42 17.26 -14.37
N PRO A 518 3.74 16.59 -15.31
CA PRO A 518 3.07 15.32 -15.02
C PRO A 518 4.01 14.16 -14.69
N LYS A 519 5.34 14.31 -14.88
CA LYS A 519 6.36 13.32 -14.48
C LYS A 519 6.89 13.54 -13.06
N GLU A 520 6.47 14.62 -12.42
CA GLU A 520 6.96 14.96 -11.09
C GLU A 520 6.29 14.10 -10.02
N ILE A 521 7.11 13.36 -9.28
CA ILE A 521 6.71 12.66 -8.06
C ILE A 521 6.74 13.70 -6.93
N ASN A 522 5.58 13.97 -6.34
CA ASN A 522 5.42 15.00 -5.31
C ASN A 522 4.34 14.62 -4.28
N ASN A 523 4.06 15.52 -3.34
CA ASN A 523 3.10 15.26 -2.26
C ASN A 523 1.62 15.38 -2.66
N HIS A 524 1.29 15.55 -3.94
CA HIS A 524 -0.09 15.57 -4.43
C HIS A 524 -0.58 14.20 -4.89
N PHE A 525 0.34 13.26 -5.07
CA PHE A 525 0.08 11.89 -5.52
C PHE A 525 0.65 10.90 -4.50
N THR A 526 -0.08 9.85 -4.22
CA THR A 526 0.39 8.74 -3.39
C THR A 526 1.36 7.89 -4.20
N GLU A 527 2.65 7.91 -3.81
CA GLU A 527 3.71 7.09 -4.38
C GLU A 527 3.75 7.09 -5.92
N ALA A 528 3.43 8.22 -6.55
CA ALA A 528 3.20 8.27 -7.98
C ALA A 528 3.38 9.69 -8.52
N ASN A 529 3.10 9.82 -9.81
CA ASN A 529 2.95 11.08 -10.52
C ASN A 529 1.63 11.15 -11.30
N SER A 530 1.38 12.25 -11.97
CA SER A 530 0.15 12.45 -12.72
C SER A 530 -0.03 11.47 -13.89
N TRP A 531 1.04 10.97 -14.51
CA TRP A 531 0.92 9.96 -15.56
C TRP A 531 0.29 8.66 -15.04
N GLN A 532 0.69 8.21 -13.87
CA GLN A 532 0.22 6.97 -13.26
C GLN A 532 -1.23 7.07 -12.79
N TYR A 533 -1.59 8.23 -12.20
CA TYR A 533 -2.94 8.44 -11.66
C TYR A 533 -3.97 8.98 -12.65
N SER A 534 -3.59 9.64 -13.74
CA SER A 534 -4.58 10.28 -14.64
C SER A 534 -5.57 9.31 -15.27
N THR A 535 -5.19 8.04 -15.44
CA THR A 535 -6.09 7.01 -15.95
C THR A 535 -6.91 6.29 -14.90
N TYR A 536 -6.73 6.65 -13.60
CA TYR A 536 -7.44 5.99 -12.50
C TYR A 536 -8.88 6.54 -12.35
N VAL A 537 -9.72 6.17 -13.30
CA VAL A 537 -11.17 6.39 -13.28
C VAL A 537 -11.85 5.07 -13.70
N PRO A 538 -11.64 3.97 -12.94
CA PRO A 538 -12.05 2.64 -13.39
C PRO A 538 -13.57 2.49 -13.55
N HIS A 539 -14.36 3.23 -12.78
CA HIS A 539 -15.82 3.18 -12.76
C HIS A 539 -16.51 4.04 -13.85
N ASP A 540 -15.82 5.00 -14.46
CA ASP A 540 -16.40 5.96 -15.43
C ASP A 540 -15.41 6.28 -16.57
N PHE A 541 -14.58 5.31 -16.97
CA PHE A 541 -13.49 5.52 -17.92
C PHE A 541 -13.97 5.99 -19.31
N ASN A 542 -15.12 5.51 -19.80
CA ASN A 542 -15.65 5.97 -21.07
C ASN A 542 -16.08 7.44 -21.05
N THR A 543 -16.63 7.93 -19.94
CA THR A 543 -16.90 9.37 -19.77
C THR A 543 -15.60 10.16 -19.73
N TYR A 544 -14.57 9.67 -19.01
CA TYR A 544 -13.25 10.30 -19.02
C TYR A 544 -12.65 10.39 -20.43
N VAL A 545 -12.77 9.33 -21.24
CA VAL A 545 -12.39 9.33 -22.67
C VAL A 545 -13.13 10.40 -23.47
N ASP A 546 -14.45 10.52 -23.29
CA ASP A 546 -15.25 11.56 -23.96
C ASP A 546 -14.80 12.96 -23.53
N LEU A 547 -14.54 13.15 -22.23
CA LEU A 547 -14.06 14.41 -21.67
C LEU A 547 -12.68 14.82 -22.21
N MET A 548 -11.79 13.88 -22.49
CA MET A 548 -10.50 14.15 -23.14
C MET A 548 -10.62 14.56 -24.62
N GLY A 549 -11.76 14.36 -25.25
CA GLY A 549 -11.95 14.59 -26.68
C GLY A 549 -12.03 13.32 -27.52
N GLY A 550 -12.28 12.18 -26.91
CA GLY A 550 -12.61 10.91 -27.55
C GLY A 550 -11.45 9.92 -27.67
N THR A 551 -11.77 8.77 -28.27
CA THR A 551 -10.89 7.58 -28.28
C THR A 551 -9.52 7.83 -28.91
N ALA A 552 -9.40 8.72 -29.89
CA ALA A 552 -8.11 9.04 -30.54
C ALA A 552 -7.16 9.82 -29.60
N VAL A 553 -7.70 10.65 -28.70
CA VAL A 553 -6.91 11.37 -27.69
C VAL A 553 -6.49 10.40 -26.59
N ALA A 554 -7.42 9.56 -26.11
CA ALA A 554 -7.15 8.53 -25.11
C ALA A 554 -6.10 7.52 -25.63
N GLU A 555 -6.16 7.11 -26.91
CA GLU A 555 -5.14 6.24 -27.50
C GLU A 555 -3.75 6.89 -27.45
N ARG A 556 -3.64 8.18 -27.80
CA ARG A 556 -2.35 8.89 -27.70
C ARG A 556 -1.85 9.02 -26.28
N LEU A 557 -2.73 9.28 -25.31
CA LEU A 557 -2.36 9.36 -23.89
C LEU A 557 -1.80 8.01 -23.42
N LEU A 558 -2.49 6.92 -23.68
CA LEU A 558 -2.06 5.57 -23.31
C LEU A 558 -0.77 5.16 -24.04
N ASP A 559 -0.66 5.45 -25.36
CA ASP A 559 0.57 5.18 -26.10
C ASP A 559 1.75 5.99 -25.53
N SER A 560 1.50 7.22 -25.08
CA SER A 560 2.52 8.07 -24.44
C SER A 560 2.89 7.58 -23.03
N LEU A 561 1.93 7.09 -22.25
CA LEU A 561 2.18 6.48 -20.94
C LEU A 561 3.23 5.37 -21.04
N PHE A 562 3.07 4.46 -22.00
CA PHE A 562 4.00 3.33 -22.20
C PHE A 562 5.22 3.67 -23.07
N GLY A 563 5.18 4.74 -23.85
CA GLY A 563 6.21 5.07 -24.86
C GLY A 563 7.15 6.24 -24.50
N THR A 564 6.82 7.03 -23.48
CA THR A 564 7.67 8.16 -23.06
C THR A 564 8.88 7.69 -22.25
N SER A 565 9.82 8.62 -21.98
CA SER A 565 10.98 8.31 -21.14
C SER A 565 10.55 7.90 -19.72
N SER A 566 11.18 6.85 -19.19
CA SER A 566 10.99 6.37 -17.81
C SER A 566 11.63 7.29 -16.74
N LEU A 567 12.32 8.37 -17.14
CA LEU A 567 12.86 9.32 -16.18
C LEU A 567 11.71 10.08 -15.52
N THR A 568 11.70 10.05 -14.21
CA THR A 568 10.83 10.85 -13.34
C THR A 568 11.56 12.12 -12.89
N SER A 569 10.84 13.05 -12.30
CA SER A 569 11.38 14.23 -11.63
C SER A 569 10.75 14.38 -10.25
N GLY A 570 11.18 15.36 -9.47
CA GLY A 570 10.69 15.56 -8.11
C GLY A 570 11.41 14.71 -7.09
N ARG A 571 10.68 14.17 -6.10
CA ARG A 571 11.27 13.33 -5.06
C ARG A 571 11.63 11.93 -5.56
N GLU A 572 12.62 11.32 -4.95
CA GLU A 572 12.85 9.89 -5.08
C GLU A 572 11.72 9.13 -4.36
N GLN A 573 11.19 8.09 -5.01
CA GLN A 573 10.15 7.23 -4.47
C GLN A 573 10.53 5.78 -4.78
N VAL A 574 10.83 5.05 -3.74
CA VAL A 574 11.37 3.68 -3.82
C VAL A 574 10.39 2.69 -4.43
N ASP A 575 9.07 2.95 -4.30
CA ASP A 575 8.01 2.07 -4.80
C ASP A 575 7.76 2.23 -6.31
N VAL A 576 8.21 3.32 -6.93
CA VAL A 576 8.05 3.57 -8.37
C VAL A 576 9.09 2.78 -9.16
N THR A 577 8.82 1.50 -9.35
CA THR A 577 9.70 0.52 -10.00
C THR A 577 9.00 -0.17 -11.18
N GLY A 578 9.71 -1.05 -11.90
CA GLY A 578 9.14 -1.79 -13.04
C GLY A 578 8.63 -0.87 -14.16
N LEU A 579 9.34 0.22 -14.44
CA LEU A 579 8.91 1.26 -15.36
C LEU A 579 8.95 0.82 -16.82
N ILE A 580 7.81 1.00 -17.52
CA ILE A 580 7.67 0.95 -18.98
C ILE A 580 7.11 2.30 -19.43
N GLY A 581 7.97 3.21 -19.92
CA GLY A 581 7.60 4.61 -20.01
C GLY A 581 7.34 5.20 -18.63
N GLN A 582 6.15 5.79 -18.44
CA GLN A 582 5.69 6.27 -17.13
C GLN A 582 4.73 5.29 -16.42
N TYR A 583 4.43 4.16 -17.05
CA TYR A 583 3.74 3.05 -16.39
C TYR A 583 4.70 2.40 -15.38
N ALA A 584 4.32 2.32 -14.12
CA ALA A 584 5.09 1.72 -13.04
C ALA A 584 4.40 0.43 -12.58
N HIS A 585 4.92 -0.73 -13.00
CA HIS A 585 4.28 -2.00 -12.62
C HIS A 585 4.51 -2.36 -11.16
N GLY A 586 5.61 -1.92 -10.58
CA GLY A 586 5.94 -2.14 -9.17
C GLY A 586 5.11 -1.31 -8.20
N ASN A 587 4.10 -0.54 -8.69
CA ASN A 587 3.17 0.18 -7.82
C ASN A 587 1.74 0.16 -8.37
N GLU A 588 0.75 0.07 -7.50
CA GLU A 588 -0.64 -0.29 -7.77
C GLU A 588 -1.42 0.71 -8.65
N PRO A 589 -1.21 2.03 -8.58
CA PRO A 589 -1.96 2.98 -9.42
C PRO A 589 -1.91 2.70 -10.91
N SER A 590 -0.90 1.97 -11.37
CA SER A 590 -0.71 1.62 -12.79
C SER A 590 -1.40 0.32 -13.22
N HIS A 591 -1.74 -0.60 -12.32
CA HIS A 591 -2.07 -2.00 -12.62
C HIS A 591 -3.20 -2.19 -13.63
N HIS A 592 -4.19 -1.30 -13.67
CA HIS A 592 -5.32 -1.36 -14.61
C HIS A 592 -4.99 -0.81 -15.99
N ALA A 593 -3.94 0.05 -16.11
CA ALA A 593 -3.74 0.90 -17.29
C ALA A 593 -3.55 0.12 -18.61
N ALA A 594 -2.87 -1.04 -18.57
CA ALA A 594 -2.64 -1.88 -19.74
C ALA A 594 -3.94 -2.42 -20.38
N TYR A 595 -5.00 -2.51 -19.60
CA TYR A 595 -6.31 -3.02 -20.03
C TYR A 595 -7.24 -1.96 -20.62
N LEU A 596 -6.95 -0.68 -20.44
CA LEU A 596 -7.80 0.43 -20.85
C LEU A 596 -7.96 0.56 -22.36
N TYR A 597 -7.05 0.00 -23.14
CA TYR A 597 -7.19 -0.03 -24.60
C TYR A 597 -8.44 -0.78 -25.08
N ASN A 598 -8.99 -1.72 -24.29
CA ASN A 598 -10.23 -2.42 -24.64
C ASN A 598 -11.42 -1.46 -24.68
N PHE A 599 -11.47 -0.49 -23.76
CA PHE A 599 -12.55 0.51 -23.69
C PHE A 599 -12.56 1.47 -24.88
N ILE A 600 -11.45 1.60 -25.58
CA ILE A 600 -11.31 2.45 -26.78
C ILE A 600 -11.20 1.63 -28.07
N GLY A 601 -11.58 0.34 -28.04
CA GLY A 601 -11.62 -0.54 -29.21
C GLY A 601 -10.25 -0.92 -29.78
N LYS A 602 -9.24 -1.04 -28.92
CA LYS A 602 -7.87 -1.43 -29.29
C LYS A 602 -7.36 -2.66 -28.52
N PRO A 603 -8.15 -3.74 -28.38
CA PRO A 603 -7.80 -4.87 -27.51
C PRO A 603 -6.47 -5.53 -27.88
N TRP A 604 -6.01 -5.46 -29.13
CA TRP A 604 -4.70 -5.99 -29.51
C TRP A 604 -3.52 -5.26 -28.83
N LYS A 605 -3.70 -3.98 -28.45
CA LYS A 605 -2.69 -3.23 -27.67
C LYS A 605 -2.65 -3.74 -26.23
N THR A 606 -3.79 -3.97 -25.60
CA THR A 606 -3.87 -4.66 -24.29
C THR A 606 -3.15 -6.00 -24.34
N GLN A 607 -3.49 -6.86 -25.33
CA GLN A 607 -2.90 -8.19 -25.46
C GLN A 607 -1.36 -8.13 -25.53
N ARG A 608 -0.82 -7.19 -26.30
CA ARG A 608 0.63 -6.99 -26.38
C ARG A 608 1.23 -6.50 -25.07
N MET A 609 0.61 -5.48 -24.44
CA MET A 609 1.16 -4.86 -23.23
C MET A 609 1.15 -5.83 -22.05
N THR A 610 0.04 -6.52 -21.81
CA THR A 610 -0.07 -7.48 -20.73
C THR A 610 0.88 -8.66 -20.92
N ASP A 611 1.00 -9.19 -22.13
CA ASP A 611 1.97 -10.23 -22.47
C ASP A 611 3.41 -9.76 -22.24
N SER A 612 3.75 -8.53 -22.65
CA SER A 612 5.07 -7.95 -22.45
C SER A 612 5.40 -7.79 -20.95
N ILE A 613 4.48 -7.27 -20.14
CA ILE A 613 4.65 -7.11 -18.69
C ILE A 613 4.89 -8.48 -18.03
N MET A 614 4.03 -9.45 -18.30
CA MET A 614 4.16 -10.78 -17.71
C MET A 614 5.49 -11.48 -18.08
N GLN A 615 5.99 -11.29 -19.32
CA GLN A 615 7.22 -11.92 -19.76
C GLN A 615 8.50 -11.21 -19.29
N SER A 616 8.44 -9.92 -18.96
CA SER A 616 9.63 -9.11 -18.66
C SER A 616 9.80 -8.78 -17.17
N LEU A 617 8.72 -8.76 -16.40
CA LEU A 617 8.75 -8.31 -15.01
C LEU A 617 8.47 -9.40 -13.97
N TYR A 618 8.30 -10.66 -14.42
CA TYR A 618 8.12 -11.82 -13.56
C TYR A 618 9.07 -12.95 -13.96
N THR A 619 9.84 -13.43 -12.98
CA THR A 619 10.76 -14.56 -13.19
C THR A 619 10.67 -15.55 -12.02
N SER A 620 11.28 -16.74 -12.18
CA SER A 620 11.37 -17.75 -11.11
C SER A 620 12.57 -17.55 -10.18
N GLN A 621 13.32 -16.44 -10.33
CA GLN A 621 14.52 -16.14 -9.56
C GLN A 621 14.17 -15.36 -8.27
N PRO A 622 15.07 -15.27 -7.29
CA PRO A 622 14.83 -14.48 -6.06
C PRO A 622 14.45 -13.01 -6.33
N ASP A 623 15.03 -12.38 -7.35
CA ASP A 623 14.72 -11.04 -7.84
C ASP A 623 13.53 -11.02 -8.84
N GLY A 624 12.68 -12.02 -8.80
CA GLY A 624 11.62 -12.27 -9.78
C GLY A 624 10.42 -11.34 -9.73
N LEU A 625 10.40 -10.36 -8.85
CA LEU A 625 9.40 -9.31 -8.74
C LEU A 625 10.06 -7.94 -8.88
N CYS A 626 9.40 -7.02 -9.56
CA CYS A 626 9.98 -5.70 -9.86
C CYS A 626 9.74 -4.62 -8.79
N GLY A 627 9.02 -4.93 -7.73
CA GLY A 627 8.67 -4.07 -6.60
C GLY A 627 8.06 -4.87 -5.47
N ASN A 628 7.51 -4.18 -4.48
CA ASN A 628 6.79 -4.80 -3.38
C ASN A 628 5.77 -5.82 -3.88
N GLU A 629 5.70 -6.96 -3.23
CA GLU A 629 4.70 -7.99 -3.58
C GLU A 629 3.29 -7.58 -3.12
N ASP A 630 3.21 -6.77 -2.07
CA ASP A 630 2.04 -6.15 -1.47
C ASP A 630 0.91 -7.11 -1.14
N CYS A 631 1.24 -8.03 -0.22
CA CYS A 631 0.29 -8.94 0.40
C CYS A 631 -0.52 -9.76 -0.60
N GLY A 632 0.06 -10.11 -1.75
CA GLY A 632 -0.57 -10.92 -2.79
C GLY A 632 -1.04 -10.12 -4.01
N GLN A 633 -1.00 -8.78 -4.00
CA GLN A 633 -1.56 -7.97 -5.10
C GLN A 633 -0.76 -8.09 -6.39
N MET A 634 0.56 -7.95 -6.34
CA MET A 634 1.43 -8.10 -7.51
C MET A 634 1.28 -9.48 -8.16
N SER A 635 1.22 -10.50 -7.32
CA SER A 635 1.04 -11.90 -7.74
C SER A 635 -0.36 -12.17 -8.28
N ALA A 636 -1.41 -11.61 -7.69
CA ALA A 636 -2.79 -11.75 -8.17
C ALA A 636 -2.99 -11.07 -9.53
N TRP A 637 -2.31 -9.94 -9.77
CA TRP A 637 -2.27 -9.31 -11.09
C TRP A 637 -1.73 -10.28 -12.14
N TYR A 638 -0.60 -10.95 -11.82
CA TYR A 638 -0.02 -11.96 -12.72
C TYR A 638 -0.95 -13.15 -12.95
N VAL A 639 -1.54 -13.70 -11.89
CA VAL A 639 -2.43 -14.88 -11.99
C VAL A 639 -3.63 -14.59 -12.87
N LEU A 640 -4.34 -13.46 -12.63
CA LEU A 640 -5.48 -13.04 -13.44
C LEU A 640 -5.07 -12.74 -14.88
N SER A 641 -3.99 -11.99 -15.09
CA SER A 641 -3.49 -11.67 -16.43
C SER A 641 -3.07 -12.92 -17.20
N ALA A 642 -2.46 -13.91 -16.53
CA ALA A 642 -2.09 -15.19 -17.12
C ALA A 642 -3.31 -16.03 -17.51
N MET A 643 -4.42 -15.91 -16.79
CA MET A 643 -5.72 -16.48 -17.20
C MET A 643 -6.30 -15.78 -18.44
N GLY A 644 -5.80 -14.60 -18.77
CA GLY A 644 -6.18 -13.85 -19.95
C GLY A 644 -7.28 -12.80 -19.71
N PHE A 645 -7.54 -12.41 -18.46
CA PHE A 645 -8.49 -11.35 -18.12
C PHE A 645 -8.14 -10.67 -16.78
N TYR A 646 -8.71 -9.48 -16.55
CA TYR A 646 -8.42 -8.67 -15.36
C TYR A 646 -9.63 -7.79 -14.97
N PRO A 647 -9.97 -7.65 -13.69
CA PRO A 647 -11.05 -6.79 -13.20
C PRO A 647 -10.57 -5.33 -13.10
N VAL A 648 -10.68 -4.55 -14.18
CA VAL A 648 -10.28 -3.13 -14.20
C VAL A 648 -11.05 -2.30 -13.18
N CYS A 649 -12.29 -2.66 -12.93
CA CYS A 649 -13.19 -2.01 -11.97
C CYS A 649 -13.77 -3.09 -11.04
N PRO A 650 -13.11 -3.41 -9.91
CA PRO A 650 -13.68 -4.32 -8.91
C PRO A 650 -15.09 -3.86 -8.50
N GLY A 651 -16.03 -4.83 -8.43
CA GLY A 651 -17.46 -4.51 -8.23
C GLY A 651 -18.21 -4.12 -9.51
N ASP A 652 -17.57 -4.08 -10.66
CA ASP A 652 -18.21 -4.20 -11.97
C ASP A 652 -18.17 -5.68 -12.40
N ASN A 653 -19.24 -6.16 -13.01
CA ASN A 653 -19.33 -7.57 -13.42
C ASN A 653 -18.36 -7.96 -14.56
N HIS A 654 -17.56 -7.03 -15.07
CA HIS A 654 -16.69 -7.24 -16.24
C HIS A 654 -15.26 -7.62 -15.87
N TYR A 655 -14.76 -8.67 -16.50
CA TYR A 655 -13.33 -9.00 -16.59
C TYR A 655 -12.83 -8.68 -18.00
N ILE A 656 -11.88 -7.78 -18.11
CA ILE A 656 -11.36 -7.27 -19.38
C ILE A 656 -10.34 -8.24 -19.96
N ILE A 657 -10.55 -8.68 -21.22
CA ILE A 657 -9.69 -9.70 -21.83
C ILE A 657 -8.35 -9.10 -22.27
N GLY A 658 -7.27 -9.72 -21.77
CA GLY A 658 -5.89 -9.51 -22.16
C GLY A 658 -5.35 -10.61 -23.08
N SER A 659 -4.18 -11.18 -22.77
CA SER A 659 -3.56 -12.29 -23.49
C SER A 659 -3.34 -13.48 -22.56
N PRO A 660 -4.02 -14.63 -22.77
CA PRO A 660 -3.80 -15.81 -21.96
C PRO A 660 -2.36 -16.30 -22.12
N MET A 661 -1.73 -16.78 -21.03
CA MET A 661 -0.32 -17.14 -21.01
C MET A 661 -0.10 -18.63 -21.34
N PHE A 662 -1.05 -19.50 -21.01
CA PHE A 662 -0.92 -20.96 -21.08
C PHE A 662 -1.77 -21.56 -22.18
N ASP A 663 -1.39 -22.78 -22.66
CA ASP A 663 -2.17 -23.52 -23.64
C ASP A 663 -3.56 -23.89 -23.09
N LYS A 664 -3.62 -24.24 -21.81
CA LYS A 664 -4.86 -24.53 -21.09
C LYS A 664 -4.74 -24.14 -19.62
N MET A 665 -5.82 -23.60 -19.08
CA MET A 665 -6.03 -23.34 -17.65
C MET A 665 -7.40 -23.81 -17.23
N THR A 666 -7.51 -24.32 -16.00
CA THR A 666 -8.75 -24.76 -15.41
C THR A 666 -8.95 -24.09 -14.06
N ILE A 667 -10.04 -23.37 -13.90
CA ILE A 667 -10.47 -22.80 -12.62
C ILE A 667 -11.45 -23.80 -11.99
N ASN A 668 -11.08 -24.36 -10.85
CA ASN A 668 -11.92 -25.26 -10.06
C ASN A 668 -12.77 -24.40 -9.11
N LEU A 669 -14.05 -24.24 -9.43
CA LEU A 669 -14.98 -23.42 -8.66
C LEU A 669 -15.50 -24.18 -7.42
N GLU A 670 -15.78 -23.45 -6.32
CA GLU A 670 -16.28 -24.05 -5.06
C GLU A 670 -17.61 -24.80 -5.22
N ASN A 671 -18.41 -24.50 -6.24
CA ASN A 671 -19.64 -25.23 -6.55
C ASN A 671 -19.40 -26.58 -7.27
N GLY A 672 -18.12 -26.97 -7.42
CA GLY A 672 -17.71 -28.23 -8.08
C GLY A 672 -17.69 -28.17 -9.60
N GLN A 673 -17.98 -27.03 -10.20
CA GLN A 673 -17.89 -26.83 -11.65
C GLN A 673 -16.50 -26.38 -12.04
N GLN A 674 -16.16 -26.48 -13.32
CA GLN A 674 -14.89 -26.04 -13.87
C GLN A 674 -15.12 -24.98 -14.97
N PHE A 675 -14.31 -23.93 -14.94
CA PHE A 675 -14.22 -23.02 -16.06
C PHE A 675 -12.86 -23.20 -16.75
N VAL A 676 -12.89 -23.62 -18.03
CA VAL A 676 -11.69 -24.01 -18.77
C VAL A 676 -11.35 -22.96 -19.81
N ILE A 677 -10.14 -22.45 -19.79
CA ILE A 677 -9.59 -21.51 -20.74
C ILE A 677 -8.57 -22.23 -21.61
N THR A 678 -8.70 -22.13 -22.94
CA THR A 678 -7.71 -22.69 -23.88
C THR A 678 -7.21 -21.61 -24.85
N ALA A 679 -5.94 -21.68 -25.22
CA ALA A 679 -5.31 -20.75 -26.15
C ALA A 679 -4.53 -21.50 -27.24
N ALA A 680 -5.25 -21.99 -28.25
CA ALA A 680 -4.65 -22.72 -29.37
C ALA A 680 -3.64 -21.84 -30.12
N ASN A 681 -2.46 -22.39 -30.46
CA ASN A 681 -1.33 -21.74 -31.09
C ASN A 681 -0.62 -20.68 -30.19
N ARG A 682 -0.83 -20.73 -28.87
CA ARG A 682 -0.08 -19.88 -27.96
C ARG A 682 1.41 -20.19 -28.04
N SER A 683 2.22 -19.13 -28.12
CA SER A 683 3.67 -19.23 -28.04
C SER A 683 4.21 -17.89 -27.55
N ARG A 684 5.50 -17.82 -27.19
CA ARG A 684 6.12 -16.59 -26.66
C ARG A 684 5.85 -15.33 -27.51
N ASN A 685 5.69 -15.49 -28.83
CA ASN A 685 5.43 -14.38 -29.76
C ASN A 685 3.96 -14.31 -30.23
N ALA A 686 3.14 -15.31 -29.94
CA ALA A 686 1.75 -15.41 -30.39
C ALA A 686 0.79 -14.96 -29.28
N CYS A 687 0.77 -13.67 -28.99
CA CYS A 687 -0.04 -13.07 -27.93
C CYS A 687 -1.38 -12.51 -28.42
N TYR A 688 -1.64 -12.44 -29.75
CA TYR A 688 -2.82 -11.78 -30.29
C TYR A 688 -3.96 -12.77 -30.53
N ILE A 689 -5.15 -12.44 -30.03
CA ILE A 689 -6.37 -13.21 -30.23
C ILE A 689 -6.88 -13.00 -31.66
N GLN A 690 -7.05 -14.11 -32.41
CA GLN A 690 -7.66 -14.10 -33.74
C GLN A 690 -9.16 -14.34 -33.68
N SER A 691 -9.59 -15.23 -32.81
CA SER A 691 -11.00 -15.54 -32.56
C SER A 691 -11.15 -16.13 -31.17
N ALA A 692 -12.37 -16.05 -30.63
CA ALA A 692 -12.75 -16.69 -29.38
C ALA A 692 -14.09 -17.42 -29.51
N LYS A 693 -14.31 -18.40 -28.63
CA LYS A 693 -15.59 -19.05 -28.42
C LYS A 693 -15.83 -19.16 -26.91
N LEU A 694 -17.04 -18.82 -26.48
CA LEU A 694 -17.54 -19.07 -25.14
C LEU A 694 -18.60 -20.17 -25.22
N ASN A 695 -18.40 -21.26 -24.51
CA ASN A 695 -19.27 -22.42 -24.50
C ASN A 695 -19.62 -22.94 -25.91
N GLY A 696 -18.59 -22.94 -26.80
CA GLY A 696 -18.71 -23.41 -28.19
C GLY A 696 -19.30 -22.37 -29.16
N GLN A 697 -19.90 -21.29 -28.68
CA GLN A 697 -20.44 -20.21 -29.49
C GLN A 697 -19.38 -19.17 -29.82
N LYS A 698 -19.47 -18.54 -31.00
CA LYS A 698 -18.58 -17.45 -31.38
C LYS A 698 -18.66 -16.33 -30.36
N TYR A 699 -17.51 -15.87 -29.87
CA TYR A 699 -17.41 -14.79 -28.92
C TYR A 699 -16.48 -13.71 -29.47
N ASP A 700 -16.99 -12.51 -29.64
CA ASP A 700 -16.26 -11.38 -30.21
C ASP A 700 -16.32 -10.11 -29.34
N LYS A 701 -16.58 -10.28 -28.03
CA LYS A 701 -16.41 -9.25 -27.01
C LYS A 701 -14.98 -9.27 -26.47
N SER A 702 -14.46 -8.10 -26.10
CA SER A 702 -13.14 -7.96 -25.46
C SER A 702 -13.21 -7.97 -23.92
N TYR A 703 -14.27 -8.52 -23.35
CA TYR A 703 -14.47 -8.75 -21.93
C TYR A 703 -15.34 -10.02 -21.75
N ILE A 704 -15.29 -10.60 -20.56
CA ILE A 704 -16.24 -11.62 -20.05
C ILE A 704 -16.83 -11.11 -18.74
N THR A 705 -17.92 -11.76 -18.29
CA THR A 705 -18.58 -11.40 -17.03
C THR A 705 -18.42 -12.50 -16.00
N PHE A 706 -18.62 -12.18 -14.72
CA PHE A 706 -18.68 -13.19 -13.67
C PHE A 706 -19.79 -14.23 -13.96
N ASP A 707 -20.92 -13.79 -14.55
CA ASP A 707 -21.99 -14.70 -14.97
C ASP A 707 -21.56 -15.71 -16.04
N ASP A 708 -20.59 -15.37 -16.86
CA ASP A 708 -20.00 -16.30 -17.86
C ASP A 708 -19.13 -17.37 -17.22
N ILE A 709 -18.66 -17.17 -15.97
CA ILE A 709 -17.69 -18.04 -15.26
C ILE A 709 -18.35 -18.87 -14.17
N LYS A 710 -19.24 -18.27 -13.38
CA LYS A 710 -19.74 -18.80 -12.08
C LYS A 710 -20.33 -20.21 -12.12
N ASP A 711 -20.92 -20.61 -13.25
CA ASP A 711 -21.55 -21.92 -13.44
C ASP A 711 -20.67 -22.90 -14.22
N GLY A 712 -19.39 -22.58 -14.37
CA GLY A 712 -18.44 -23.32 -15.19
C GLY A 712 -18.61 -23.06 -16.68
N GLY A 713 -17.81 -23.70 -17.51
CA GLY A 713 -17.85 -23.51 -18.96
C GLY A 713 -16.49 -23.50 -19.62
N GLN A 714 -16.44 -22.98 -20.85
CA GLN A 714 -15.21 -22.98 -21.65
C GLN A 714 -15.06 -21.68 -22.42
N LEU A 715 -13.86 -21.08 -22.29
CA LEU A 715 -13.42 -19.95 -23.11
C LEU A 715 -12.23 -20.39 -23.99
N ASN A 716 -12.44 -20.46 -25.30
CA ASN A 716 -11.47 -20.99 -26.23
C ASN A 716 -10.94 -19.89 -27.14
N PHE A 717 -9.65 -19.61 -27.09
CA PHE A 717 -8.95 -18.66 -27.93
C PHE A 717 -8.16 -19.33 -29.05
N VAL A 718 -8.02 -18.64 -30.17
CA VAL A 718 -7.05 -18.96 -31.22
C VAL A 718 -6.06 -17.79 -31.29
N MET A 719 -4.77 -18.09 -31.04
CA MET A 719 -3.72 -17.07 -30.93
C MET A 719 -2.92 -16.95 -32.22
N SER A 720 -2.24 -15.80 -32.39
CA SER A 720 -1.37 -15.50 -33.53
C SER A 720 -0.25 -14.52 -33.16
N THR A 721 0.78 -14.48 -33.97
CA THR A 721 1.85 -13.46 -33.93
C THR A 721 1.46 -12.11 -34.56
N LYS A 722 0.29 -12.03 -35.21
CA LYS A 722 -0.19 -10.81 -35.89
C LYS A 722 -1.43 -10.28 -35.18
N PRO A 723 -1.53 -8.95 -34.94
CA PRO A 723 -2.70 -8.35 -34.31
C PRO A 723 -3.95 -8.52 -35.19
N ASN A 724 -5.08 -8.84 -34.56
CA ASN A 724 -6.41 -8.79 -35.18
C ASN A 724 -7.13 -7.50 -34.74
N THR A 725 -7.13 -6.50 -35.61
CA THR A 725 -7.72 -5.17 -35.34
C THR A 725 -9.25 -5.14 -35.47
N LYS A 726 -9.89 -6.29 -35.68
CA LYS A 726 -11.34 -6.41 -35.86
C LYS A 726 -12.03 -7.19 -34.73
N TRP A 727 -11.31 -8.07 -34.03
CA TRP A 727 -11.84 -8.80 -32.90
C TRP A 727 -12.00 -7.88 -31.69
N GLY A 728 -13.12 -7.98 -30.99
CA GLY A 728 -13.40 -7.19 -29.79
C GLY A 728 -13.65 -5.69 -30.06
N VAL A 729 -13.94 -5.32 -31.32
CA VAL A 729 -14.11 -3.92 -31.74
C VAL A 729 -15.56 -3.68 -32.16
N GLY A 730 -16.14 -2.61 -31.63
CA GLY A 730 -17.51 -2.19 -31.91
C GLY A 730 -18.34 -1.97 -30.65
N LYS A 731 -19.41 -1.22 -30.72
CA LYS A 731 -20.20 -0.74 -29.60
C LYS A 731 -20.62 -1.84 -28.62
N ASP A 732 -21.07 -3.00 -29.11
CA ASP A 732 -21.55 -4.10 -28.26
C ASP A 732 -20.45 -5.12 -27.91
N LYS A 733 -19.17 -4.83 -28.22
CA LYS A 733 -18.03 -5.75 -28.08
C LYS A 733 -16.94 -5.22 -27.15
N GLN A 734 -16.99 -3.94 -26.87
CA GLN A 734 -16.09 -3.26 -25.93
C GLN A 734 -16.76 -3.19 -24.56
N PRO A 735 -15.95 -3.18 -23.48
CA PRO A 735 -16.49 -2.81 -22.18
C PRO A 735 -16.95 -1.36 -22.21
N GLU A 736 -18.01 -1.05 -21.48
CA GLU A 736 -18.58 0.30 -21.38
C GLU A 736 -19.04 0.56 -19.95
N ASN A 737 -18.57 1.65 -19.35
CA ASN A 737 -18.92 2.09 -18.00
C ASN A 737 -19.20 3.60 -17.93
N ARG A 738 -19.91 4.12 -18.92
CA ARG A 738 -20.28 5.53 -19.01
C ARG A 738 -21.47 5.85 -18.11
N PHE A 739 -21.37 6.97 -17.38
CA PHE A 739 -22.47 7.50 -16.57
C PHE A 739 -22.99 8.84 -17.09
N GLU A 740 -24.30 9.06 -16.93
CA GLU A 740 -24.91 10.36 -17.20
C GLU A 740 -24.31 11.42 -16.25
N PRO A 741 -24.04 12.65 -16.76
CA PRO A 741 -23.55 13.73 -15.94
C PRO A 741 -24.58 14.13 -14.87
N VAL A 742 -24.22 14.05 -13.60
CA VAL A 742 -25.10 14.42 -12.46
C VAL A 742 -24.56 15.61 -11.66
N ILE A 743 -23.38 16.13 -12.04
CA ILE A 743 -22.75 17.29 -11.40
C ILE A 743 -22.43 18.39 -12.40
N THR A 744 -22.40 19.63 -11.91
CA THR A 744 -21.77 20.77 -12.61
C THR A 744 -20.34 20.90 -12.11
N VAL A 745 -19.36 20.94 -13.02
CA VAL A 745 -17.92 21.01 -12.69
C VAL A 745 -17.61 22.36 -12.02
N VAL A 746 -16.80 22.34 -10.98
CA VAL A 746 -16.38 23.56 -10.27
C VAL A 746 -15.51 24.46 -11.16
N PRO A 747 -15.63 25.79 -11.08
CA PRO A 747 -14.76 26.68 -11.82
C PRO A 747 -13.32 26.66 -11.27
N SER A 748 -12.39 27.28 -11.98
CA SER A 748 -11.01 27.50 -11.51
C SER A 748 -10.71 28.98 -11.49
N ILE A 749 -10.23 29.50 -10.36
CA ILE A 749 -9.77 30.88 -10.19
C ILE A 749 -8.28 30.90 -10.52
N ASN A 750 -7.90 31.55 -11.61
CA ASN A 750 -6.55 31.56 -12.12
C ASN A 750 -5.91 32.92 -11.90
N ALA A 751 -4.87 32.95 -11.10
CA ALA A 751 -4.04 34.12 -10.84
C ALA A 751 -2.55 33.77 -11.04
N PRO A 752 -1.68 34.73 -11.38
CA PRO A 752 -0.26 34.49 -11.54
C PRO A 752 0.43 34.14 -10.19
N GLN A 753 -0.10 34.64 -9.07
CA GLN A 753 0.44 34.47 -7.72
C GLN A 753 -0.64 34.75 -6.67
N GLN A 754 -0.41 34.32 -5.43
CA GLN A 754 -1.35 34.52 -4.33
C GLN A 754 -1.13 35.87 -3.64
N THR A 755 0.10 36.39 -3.61
CA THR A 755 0.47 37.66 -3.01
C THR A 755 0.82 38.70 -4.07
N PHE A 756 0.55 40.00 -3.82
CA PHE A 756 0.80 41.08 -4.77
C PHE A 756 1.14 42.38 -4.10
N LYS A 757 1.82 43.28 -4.82
CA LYS A 757 2.25 44.58 -4.31
C LYS A 757 1.19 45.67 -4.53
N ASP A 758 0.82 45.94 -5.77
CA ASP A 758 -0.03 47.05 -6.14
C ASP A 758 -1.42 46.59 -6.59
N GLN A 759 -1.47 45.69 -7.52
CA GLN A 759 -2.70 45.12 -8.06
C GLN A 759 -2.47 43.70 -8.57
N LEU A 760 -3.51 42.91 -8.56
CA LEU A 760 -3.52 41.56 -9.10
C LEU A 760 -4.73 41.39 -10.02
N THR A 761 -4.53 40.81 -11.20
CA THR A 761 -5.62 40.42 -12.09
C THR A 761 -5.77 38.92 -12.12
N PHE A 762 -6.96 38.42 -11.85
CA PHE A 762 -7.29 37.00 -11.94
C PHE A 762 -8.38 36.77 -13.00
N THR A 763 -8.47 35.55 -13.46
CA THR A 763 -9.54 35.07 -14.34
C THR A 763 -10.25 33.87 -13.71
N ILE A 764 -11.52 33.65 -14.06
CA ILE A 764 -12.26 32.48 -13.66
C ILE A 764 -12.64 31.70 -14.93
N SER A 765 -12.35 30.41 -14.97
CA SER A 765 -12.62 29.57 -16.12
C SER A 765 -13.24 28.24 -15.73
N LEU A 766 -14.00 27.66 -16.68
CA LEU A 766 -14.40 26.26 -16.62
C LEU A 766 -13.49 25.48 -17.54
N HIS A 767 -12.76 24.53 -16.97
CA HIS A 767 -12.07 23.54 -17.77
C HIS A 767 -13.09 22.51 -18.26
N LYS A 768 -13.51 22.63 -19.51
CA LYS A 768 -14.36 21.65 -20.17
C LYS A 768 -13.57 20.91 -21.23
N PRO A 769 -13.95 19.65 -21.44
CA PRO A 769 -13.27 18.80 -22.40
C PRO A 769 -13.35 19.37 -23.81
N VAL A 770 -12.30 19.07 -24.51
CA VAL A 770 -12.14 19.44 -25.91
C VAL A 770 -12.81 18.39 -26.77
N GLN A 771 -13.85 18.74 -27.53
CA GLN A 771 -14.32 17.87 -28.62
C GLN A 771 -13.44 18.03 -29.84
N VAL A 772 -12.87 16.94 -30.33
CA VAL A 772 -12.11 16.90 -31.59
C VAL A 772 -13.07 16.61 -32.73
N SER A 773 -13.36 17.60 -33.55
CA SER A 773 -13.97 17.36 -34.84
C SER A 773 -12.97 17.73 -35.94
N ASP A 774 -12.75 16.82 -36.88
CA ASP A 774 -11.91 17.03 -38.09
C ASP A 774 -10.51 17.62 -37.82
N SER A 775 -9.78 17.07 -36.87
CA SER A 775 -8.40 17.45 -36.50
C SER A 775 -8.23 18.87 -35.93
N LYS A 776 -9.28 19.51 -35.48
CA LYS A 776 -9.22 20.78 -34.73
C LYS A 776 -9.80 20.60 -33.35
N LEU A 777 -9.07 21.12 -32.36
CA LEU A 777 -9.54 21.27 -31.00
C LEU A 777 -10.70 22.27 -30.97
N VAL A 778 -11.90 21.82 -30.72
CA VAL A 778 -13.08 22.69 -30.61
C VAL A 778 -13.56 22.66 -29.19
N PHE A 779 -13.41 23.76 -28.47
CA PHE A 779 -14.04 23.93 -27.16
C PHE A 779 -15.55 24.07 -27.36
N PRO A 780 -16.41 23.19 -26.88
CA PRO A 780 -17.85 23.37 -26.97
C PRO A 780 -18.24 24.68 -26.27
N ALA A 781 -19.11 25.44 -26.91
CA ALA A 781 -19.72 26.60 -26.26
C ALA A 781 -20.43 26.12 -25.00
N THR A 782 -20.01 26.63 -23.84
CA THR A 782 -20.60 26.20 -22.57
C THR A 782 -21.88 27.00 -22.34
N THR A 783 -22.97 26.32 -21.99
CA THR A 783 -24.19 26.96 -21.48
C THR A 783 -24.07 27.30 -20.00
N ASP A 784 -22.98 26.86 -19.38
CA ASP A 784 -22.76 27.07 -17.94
C ASP A 784 -22.37 28.52 -17.66
N LYS A 785 -22.95 29.07 -16.65
CA LYS A 785 -22.67 30.39 -16.13
C LYS A 785 -21.77 30.30 -14.91
N ILE A 786 -20.91 31.29 -14.74
CA ILE A 786 -20.09 31.44 -13.54
C ILE A 786 -20.58 32.66 -12.78
N TYR A 787 -20.83 32.47 -11.47
CA TYR A 787 -21.13 33.54 -10.52
C TYR A 787 -20.00 33.65 -9.51
N PHE A 788 -19.65 34.88 -9.08
CA PHE A 788 -18.56 35.08 -8.14
C PHE A 788 -18.79 36.27 -7.23
N THR A 789 -18.06 36.32 -6.13
CA THR A 789 -17.97 37.44 -5.21
C THR A 789 -16.50 37.73 -4.90
N THR A 790 -16.23 38.99 -4.43
CA THR A 790 -14.87 39.43 -4.02
C THR A 790 -14.79 39.84 -2.56
N ASP A 791 -15.87 39.68 -1.83
CA ASP A 791 -16.00 40.03 -0.41
C ASP A 791 -16.13 38.82 0.52
N GLY A 792 -15.94 37.59 -0.04
CA GLY A 792 -16.06 36.31 0.68
C GLY A 792 -17.50 35.86 0.93
N THR A 793 -18.51 36.60 0.45
CA THR A 793 -19.91 36.14 0.54
C THR A 793 -20.20 35.02 -0.46
N GLU A 794 -21.20 34.17 -0.18
CA GLU A 794 -21.59 33.07 -1.07
C GLU A 794 -22.18 33.60 -2.38
N PRO A 795 -21.64 33.22 -3.55
CA PRO A 795 -22.19 33.60 -4.86
C PRO A 795 -23.51 32.91 -5.09
N ALA A 796 -24.52 33.65 -5.57
CA ALA A 796 -25.83 33.09 -5.88
C ALA A 796 -26.27 33.48 -7.30
N ARG A 797 -27.17 32.73 -7.90
CA ARG A 797 -27.71 32.92 -9.25
C ARG A 797 -28.27 34.33 -9.51
N ASN A 798 -28.83 34.96 -8.47
CA ASN A 798 -29.40 36.31 -8.54
C ASN A 798 -28.41 37.39 -8.07
N SER A 799 -27.15 37.03 -7.70
CA SER A 799 -26.08 38.01 -7.53
C SER A 799 -25.81 38.68 -8.87
N ARG A 800 -25.59 40.02 -8.84
CA ARG A 800 -25.35 40.78 -10.08
C ARG A 800 -23.96 40.56 -10.68
N LEU A 801 -23.21 39.61 -10.18
CA LEU A 801 -21.81 39.32 -10.54
C LEU A 801 -21.71 38.00 -11.32
N GLU A 802 -22.38 37.97 -12.50
CA GLU A 802 -22.03 36.96 -13.50
C GLU A 802 -20.66 37.31 -14.05
N TYR A 803 -19.75 36.33 -14.08
CA TYR A 803 -18.39 36.50 -14.57
C TYR A 803 -18.37 36.74 -16.07
N THR A 804 -17.82 37.85 -16.52
CA THR A 804 -17.73 38.21 -17.94
C THR A 804 -16.32 38.47 -18.44
N GLY A 805 -15.31 38.46 -17.57
CA GLY A 805 -13.91 38.69 -17.97
C GLY A 805 -12.98 38.97 -16.77
N PRO A 806 -11.68 39.24 -17.01
CA PRO A 806 -10.68 39.45 -15.97
C PRO A 806 -11.06 40.46 -14.92
N VAL A 807 -10.74 40.16 -13.65
CA VAL A 807 -11.04 41.02 -12.49
C VAL A 807 -9.73 41.48 -11.85
N THR A 808 -9.60 42.78 -11.62
CA THR A 808 -8.43 43.36 -10.95
C THR A 808 -8.78 43.74 -9.52
N ILE A 809 -7.92 43.37 -8.59
CA ILE A 809 -8.01 43.68 -7.17
C ILE A 809 -6.79 44.49 -6.70
N THR A 810 -6.96 45.31 -5.69
CA THR A 810 -5.92 46.21 -5.14
C THR A 810 -5.77 46.06 -3.62
N GLU A 811 -6.60 45.25 -3.00
CA GLU A 811 -6.63 45.00 -1.53
C GLU A 811 -6.72 43.50 -1.26
N ASN A 812 -6.50 43.09 -0.01
CA ASN A 812 -6.74 41.74 0.45
C ASN A 812 -8.16 41.32 0.07
N THR A 813 -8.27 40.23 -0.69
CA THR A 813 -9.53 39.84 -1.30
C THR A 813 -9.77 38.35 -1.13
N THR A 814 -10.96 37.99 -0.66
CA THR A 814 -11.44 36.61 -0.70
C THR A 814 -12.44 36.49 -1.86
N VAL A 815 -12.05 35.70 -2.85
CA VAL A 815 -12.88 35.41 -4.03
C VAL A 815 -13.58 34.09 -3.82
N LYS A 816 -14.92 34.07 -3.98
CA LYS A 816 -15.69 32.83 -4.07
C LYS A 816 -16.32 32.73 -5.44
N ALA A 817 -16.36 31.52 -6.02
CA ALA A 817 -16.93 31.27 -7.32
C ALA A 817 -17.70 29.95 -7.38
N VAL A 818 -18.75 29.95 -8.21
CA VAL A 818 -19.62 28.78 -8.45
C VAL A 818 -20.01 28.76 -9.93
N SER A 819 -20.09 27.59 -10.50
CA SER A 819 -20.69 27.38 -11.84
C SER A 819 -22.15 26.91 -11.71
N TYR A 820 -22.94 27.15 -12.73
CA TYR A 820 -24.35 26.76 -12.81
C TYR A 820 -24.69 26.20 -14.19
N ASN A 821 -25.35 25.06 -14.18
CA ASN A 821 -25.92 24.42 -15.37
C ASN A 821 -27.40 24.14 -15.14
N GLU A 822 -28.26 24.33 -16.16
CA GLU A 822 -29.71 24.13 -15.99
C GLU A 822 -30.10 22.70 -15.68
N ALA A 823 -29.35 21.69 -16.16
CA ALA A 823 -29.64 20.27 -15.98
C ALA A 823 -29.16 19.75 -14.63
N THR A 824 -27.98 20.20 -14.16
CA THR A 824 -27.28 19.64 -12.99
C THR A 824 -27.22 20.60 -11.79
N GLY A 825 -27.67 21.86 -11.96
CA GLY A 825 -27.72 22.87 -10.90
C GLY A 825 -26.39 23.57 -10.64
N TYR A 826 -26.15 23.97 -9.39
CA TYR A 826 -24.90 24.61 -8.96
C TYR A 826 -23.81 23.59 -8.65
N SER A 827 -22.57 23.97 -8.99
CA SER A 827 -21.38 23.27 -8.47
C SER A 827 -21.19 23.56 -6.98
N PRO A 828 -20.31 22.83 -6.28
CA PRO A 828 -19.69 23.32 -5.06
C PRO A 828 -19.04 24.69 -5.24
N VAL A 829 -19.01 25.49 -4.16
CA VAL A 829 -18.36 26.82 -4.16
C VAL A 829 -16.87 26.62 -3.91
N ILE A 830 -16.04 27.21 -4.76
CA ILE A 830 -14.60 27.28 -4.54
C ILE A 830 -14.21 28.65 -3.97
N GLU A 831 -13.10 28.67 -3.25
CA GLU A 831 -12.57 29.88 -2.61
C GLU A 831 -11.11 30.11 -2.96
N ALA A 832 -10.73 31.36 -3.18
CA ALA A 832 -9.34 31.80 -3.31
C ALA A 832 -9.10 33.04 -2.46
N LYS A 833 -7.95 33.13 -1.81
CA LYS A 833 -7.53 34.26 -1.00
C LYS A 833 -6.30 34.89 -1.60
N PHE A 834 -6.34 36.22 -1.77
CA PHE A 834 -5.24 37.00 -2.28
C PHE A 834 -4.84 38.07 -1.28
N TYR A 835 -3.55 38.23 -1.06
CA TYR A 835 -2.99 39.10 -0.05
C TYR A 835 -2.14 40.17 -0.70
N ARG A 836 -2.41 41.42 -0.35
CA ARG A 836 -1.54 42.53 -0.70
C ARG A 836 -0.38 42.56 0.29
N PHE A 837 0.82 42.48 -0.23
CA PHE A 837 2.03 42.43 0.56
C PHE A 837 3.08 43.48 0.08
N ALA A 838 3.72 44.16 1.00
CA ALA A 838 4.74 45.17 0.68
C ALA A 838 6.09 44.47 0.44
N GLN A 839 6.43 44.19 -0.83
CA GLN A 839 7.77 43.74 -1.18
C GLN A 839 8.76 44.92 -1.13
N ASP A 840 9.27 45.18 0.04
CA ASP A 840 10.21 46.28 0.32
C ASP A 840 11.65 45.79 0.63
N LYS A 841 11.91 44.51 0.35
CA LYS A 841 13.17 43.81 0.58
C LYS A 841 13.37 42.70 -0.45
N THR A 842 14.59 42.25 -0.65
CA THR A 842 14.95 41.10 -1.51
C THR A 842 15.79 40.12 -0.73
N ILE A 843 15.82 38.86 -1.18
CA ILE A 843 16.62 37.79 -0.57
C ILE A 843 17.61 37.19 -1.59
N THR A 844 18.80 36.88 -1.11
CA THR A 844 19.76 36.03 -1.82
C THR A 844 20.03 34.80 -0.98
N LEU A 845 19.68 33.62 -1.51
CA LEU A 845 19.94 32.36 -0.84
C LEU A 845 21.36 31.89 -1.17
N HIS A 846 22.14 31.58 -0.15
CA HIS A 846 23.50 31.02 -0.28
C HIS A 846 23.47 29.48 -0.14
N SER A 847 22.43 28.91 0.47
CA SER A 847 22.16 27.48 0.54
C SER A 847 21.08 27.13 -0.50
N LYS A 848 21.24 26.00 -1.19
CA LYS A 848 20.24 25.48 -2.14
C LYS A 848 19.26 24.60 -1.39
N TYR A 849 17.96 24.95 -1.44
CA TYR A 849 16.87 24.12 -0.93
C TYR A 849 16.63 22.89 -1.83
N SER A 850 15.94 21.91 -1.32
CA SER A 850 15.45 20.75 -2.08
C SER A 850 14.36 21.20 -3.07
N GLU A 851 14.41 20.72 -4.29
CA GLU A 851 13.35 21.01 -5.30
C GLU A 851 11.97 20.54 -4.83
N MET A 852 11.92 19.49 -4.03
CA MET A 852 10.71 18.96 -3.41
C MET A 852 10.09 19.94 -2.38
N TYR A 853 10.91 20.73 -1.71
CA TYR A 853 10.48 21.67 -0.66
C TYR A 853 10.97 23.07 -1.01
N SER A 854 10.34 23.69 -2.00
CA SER A 854 10.73 24.98 -2.54
C SER A 854 9.89 26.16 -2.01
N ALA A 855 8.76 25.89 -1.34
CA ALA A 855 7.76 26.89 -0.91
C ALA A 855 7.23 27.80 -2.04
N GLY A 856 7.57 27.55 -3.29
CA GLY A 856 7.22 28.41 -4.42
C GLY A 856 8.40 29.17 -5.02
N GLY A 857 9.63 28.95 -4.54
CA GLY A 857 10.84 29.48 -5.12
C GLY A 857 11.63 30.44 -4.22
N ASP A 858 12.64 31.08 -4.80
CA ASP A 858 13.66 31.84 -4.05
C ASP A 858 13.08 32.96 -3.16
N ASN A 859 11.99 33.59 -3.58
CA ASN A 859 11.39 34.71 -2.85
C ASN A 859 10.30 34.27 -1.84
N ALA A 860 10.04 33.00 -1.71
CA ALA A 860 8.96 32.49 -0.86
C ALA A 860 9.16 32.87 0.62
N LEU A 861 10.41 33.02 1.07
CA LEU A 861 10.72 33.42 2.45
C LEU A 861 10.43 34.92 2.75
N LEU A 862 9.86 35.68 1.80
CA LEU A 862 9.52 37.10 1.92
C LEU A 862 8.10 37.41 1.41
N ASP A 863 7.25 36.42 1.25
CA ASP A 863 5.92 36.60 0.62
C ASP A 863 4.79 36.72 1.64
N GLY A 864 5.08 36.52 2.92
CA GLY A 864 4.11 36.59 4.01
C GLY A 864 3.26 35.35 4.19
N ILE A 865 3.53 34.26 3.46
CA ILE A 865 2.83 32.99 3.58
C ILE A 865 3.58 32.09 4.56
N ARG A 866 2.92 31.75 5.67
CA ARG A 866 3.52 30.88 6.70
C ARG A 866 3.22 29.41 6.40
N GLY A 867 4.19 28.56 6.68
CA GLY A 867 4.02 27.10 6.64
C GLY A 867 3.11 26.58 7.75
N GLN A 868 2.60 25.38 7.56
CA GLN A 868 1.78 24.67 8.55
C GLN A 868 2.56 23.52 9.17
N THR A 869 2.08 22.96 10.30
CA THR A 869 2.71 21.78 10.94
C THR A 869 2.73 20.56 10.04
N ASN A 870 1.74 20.39 9.16
CA ASN A 870 1.81 19.43 8.08
C ASN A 870 2.61 20.02 6.91
N PHE A 871 3.90 19.78 6.88
CA PHE A 871 4.81 20.32 5.86
C PHE A 871 4.49 19.89 4.43
N ARG A 872 3.73 18.78 4.26
CA ARG A 872 3.35 18.26 2.95
C ARG A 872 2.36 19.17 2.20
N LEU A 873 1.74 20.12 2.91
CA LEU A 873 0.83 21.12 2.31
C LEU A 873 1.59 22.26 1.62
N GLY A 874 2.91 22.29 1.71
CA GLY A 874 3.75 23.35 1.15
C GLY A 874 4.07 24.45 2.15
N GLY A 875 4.57 25.61 1.64
CA GLY A 875 4.93 26.77 2.48
C GLY A 875 6.28 26.65 3.20
N TRP A 876 7.08 25.61 2.91
CA TRP A 876 8.38 25.37 3.51
C TRP A 876 9.49 25.24 2.48
N GLN A 877 10.63 25.91 2.68
CA GLN A 877 11.89 25.57 2.02
C GLN A 877 12.66 24.59 2.88
N GLY A 878 13.03 23.43 2.30
CA GLY A 878 13.74 22.35 2.99
C GLY A 878 15.21 22.25 2.63
N TYR A 879 16.10 22.13 3.63
CA TYR A 879 17.55 22.05 3.49
C TYR A 879 18.07 20.80 4.19
N GLN A 880 18.45 19.76 3.42
CA GLN A 880 18.92 18.49 3.97
C GLN A 880 20.43 18.47 4.17
N GLY A 881 20.89 18.10 5.37
CA GLY A 881 22.32 17.89 5.68
C GLY A 881 23.18 19.14 5.58
N LYS A 882 22.60 20.35 5.54
CA LYS A 882 23.33 21.61 5.37
C LYS A 882 22.69 22.73 6.18
N ASP A 883 23.51 23.75 6.48
CA ASP A 883 23.06 24.98 7.13
C ASP A 883 22.17 25.79 6.17
N PHE A 884 21.18 26.50 6.71
CA PHE A 884 20.46 27.53 5.97
C PHE A 884 21.27 28.82 6.05
N GLU A 885 21.52 29.46 4.92
CA GLU A 885 22.23 30.75 4.83
C GLU A 885 21.61 31.63 3.76
N ALA A 886 21.27 32.87 4.15
CA ALA A 886 20.65 33.86 3.28
C ALA A 886 21.09 35.29 3.63
N THR A 887 21.03 36.20 2.65
CA THR A 887 21.22 37.63 2.84
C THR A 887 19.95 38.37 2.38
N ILE A 888 19.37 39.18 3.26
CA ILE A 888 18.26 40.10 2.98
C ILE A 888 18.84 41.48 2.65
N ASP A 889 18.42 42.08 1.52
CA ASP A 889 18.66 43.48 1.17
C ASP A 889 17.39 44.28 1.41
N LEU A 890 17.43 45.24 2.34
CA LEU A 890 16.33 46.14 2.67
C LEU A 890 16.19 47.29 1.64
N LEU A 891 16.96 47.21 0.54
CA LEU A 891 17.05 48.20 -0.56
C LEU A 891 17.60 49.59 -0.14
N ASN A 892 17.41 49.98 1.09
CA ASN A 892 17.93 51.20 1.70
C ASN A 892 18.40 50.89 3.10
N VAL A 893 19.29 51.78 3.64
CA VAL A 893 19.66 51.71 5.05
C VAL A 893 18.43 52.09 5.89
N LYS A 894 18.01 51.21 6.79
CA LYS A 894 16.86 51.35 7.68
C LYS A 894 17.27 51.11 9.14
N ASP A 895 16.52 51.69 10.06
CA ASP A 895 16.57 51.28 11.45
C ASP A 895 15.64 50.07 11.62
N ILE A 896 16.17 48.99 12.20
CA ILE A 896 15.43 47.77 12.50
C ILE A 896 15.48 47.47 13.99
N HIS A 897 14.53 46.70 14.47
CA HIS A 897 14.48 46.28 15.87
C HIS A 897 14.15 44.80 16.05
N HIS A 898 13.77 44.12 14.97
CA HIS A 898 13.42 42.69 14.98
C HIS A 898 13.94 42.01 13.72
N VAL A 899 14.50 40.81 13.90
CA VAL A 899 14.77 39.84 12.83
C VAL A 899 14.33 38.47 13.30
N GLY A 900 13.35 37.90 12.61
CA GLY A 900 12.78 36.60 12.91
C GLY A 900 12.84 35.64 11.73
N VAL A 901 12.92 34.34 11.99
CA VAL A 901 12.86 33.28 10.99
C VAL A 901 12.01 32.15 11.55
N GLY A 902 11.00 31.71 10.78
CA GLY A 902 10.14 30.62 11.18
C GLY A 902 10.72 29.26 10.77
N PHE A 903 10.73 28.32 11.71
CA PHE A 903 11.21 26.96 11.52
C PHE A 903 10.17 25.93 11.95
N LEU A 904 10.22 24.72 11.34
CA LEU A 904 9.42 23.56 11.70
C LEU A 904 10.29 22.49 12.36
N GLN A 905 9.79 21.85 13.41
CA GLN A 905 10.25 20.53 13.85
C GLN A 905 9.13 19.51 13.63
N ASP A 906 9.44 18.43 12.94
CA ASP A 906 8.69 17.17 12.87
C ASP A 906 9.72 16.04 12.86
N THR A 907 10.10 15.61 14.04
CA THR A 907 11.21 14.65 14.24
C THR A 907 10.94 13.34 13.52
N ARG A 908 9.67 12.86 13.44
CA ARG A 908 9.31 11.64 12.71
C ARG A 908 9.67 11.72 11.22
N SER A 909 9.60 12.92 10.66
CA SER A 909 9.87 13.21 9.25
C SER A 909 11.29 13.74 9.01
N TRP A 910 12.24 13.50 9.94
CA TRP A 910 13.64 13.91 9.87
C TRP A 910 13.84 15.43 9.89
N ILE A 911 12.80 16.20 10.20
CA ILE A 911 12.83 17.66 10.30
C ILE A 911 13.12 18.03 11.74
N ILE A 912 14.29 18.62 11.98
CA ILE A 912 14.72 18.99 13.32
C ILE A 912 15.12 20.46 13.32
N PHE A 913 14.70 21.17 14.34
CA PHE A 913 15.05 22.59 14.51
C PHE A 913 16.57 22.84 14.39
N PRO A 914 16.97 23.95 13.74
CA PRO A 914 18.38 24.37 13.76
C PRO A 914 18.90 24.48 15.20
N THR A 915 20.12 24.04 15.43
CA THR A 915 20.75 24.12 16.78
C THR A 915 20.97 25.56 17.24
N SER A 916 21.15 26.46 16.28
CA SER A 916 21.29 27.91 16.52
C SER A 916 21.02 28.68 15.25
N MET A 917 20.66 29.95 15.39
CA MET A 917 20.60 30.94 14.32
C MET A 917 21.48 32.15 14.69
N THR A 918 22.36 32.54 13.79
CA THR A 918 23.19 33.75 13.91
C THR A 918 22.71 34.78 12.89
N VAL A 919 22.67 36.03 13.29
CA VAL A 919 22.35 37.16 12.43
C VAL A 919 23.46 38.20 12.51
N GLU A 920 23.87 38.68 11.34
CA GLU A 920 24.83 39.76 11.16
C GLU A 920 24.18 40.86 10.32
N VAL A 921 24.56 42.09 10.54
CA VAL A 921 24.04 43.26 9.83
C VAL A 921 25.15 44.05 9.17
N SER A 922 24.83 44.72 8.03
CA SER A 922 25.79 45.53 7.27
C SER A 922 25.10 46.69 6.55
N GLU A 923 25.81 47.79 6.32
CA GLU A 923 25.33 48.89 5.45
C GLU A 923 25.84 48.70 3.99
N ASP A 924 26.94 48.01 3.76
CA ASP A 924 27.66 47.92 2.47
C ASP A 924 27.73 46.53 1.84
N ASN A 925 27.19 45.51 2.50
CA ASN A 925 27.25 44.07 2.11
C ASN A 925 28.68 43.49 2.10
N VAL A 926 29.63 44.15 2.72
CA VAL A 926 31.07 43.73 2.81
C VAL A 926 31.48 43.59 4.28
N HIS A 927 31.18 44.58 5.07
CA HIS A 927 31.52 44.59 6.49
C HIS A 927 30.29 44.26 7.29
N PHE A 928 30.27 43.07 7.86
CA PHE A 928 29.19 42.56 8.68
C PHE A 928 29.55 42.60 10.15
N GLU A 929 28.64 43.12 10.97
CA GLU A 929 28.75 43.12 12.42
C GLU A 929 27.72 42.16 13.05
N PRO A 930 28.09 41.48 14.17
CA PRO A 930 27.17 40.60 14.84
C PRO A 930 25.94 41.33 15.35
N TYR A 931 24.73 40.89 14.91
CA TYR A 931 23.47 41.38 15.42
C TYR A 931 23.03 40.58 16.64
N GLY A 932 23.09 39.27 16.56
CA GLY A 932 22.76 38.36 17.67
C GLY A 932 22.80 36.88 17.30
N THR A 933 22.53 36.05 18.31
CA THR A 933 22.44 34.59 18.17
C THR A 933 21.25 34.10 18.97
N TYR A 934 20.42 33.27 18.33
CA TYR A 934 19.39 32.47 18.98
C TYR A 934 19.91 31.03 19.12
N THR A 935 19.70 30.40 20.28
CA THR A 935 20.07 29.01 20.54
C THR A 935 18.81 28.20 20.83
N ASN A 936 18.62 27.10 20.11
CA ASN A 936 17.48 26.23 20.28
C ASN A 936 17.40 25.65 21.70
N GLN A 937 16.19 25.60 22.27
CA GLN A 937 15.92 25.03 23.58
C GLN A 937 15.03 23.79 23.50
N VAL A 938 14.47 23.47 22.32
CA VAL A 938 13.60 22.31 22.12
C VAL A 938 14.44 21.08 21.90
N ALA A 939 14.07 19.99 22.56
CA ALA A 939 14.77 18.72 22.43
C ALA A 939 14.55 18.12 21.02
N ALA A 940 15.60 17.58 20.42
CA ALA A 940 15.52 16.97 19.10
C ALA A 940 14.65 15.69 19.09
N ASN A 941 14.45 15.05 20.24
CA ASN A 941 13.58 13.88 20.40
C ASN A 941 12.15 14.24 20.86
N ASP A 942 11.76 15.48 20.76
CA ASP A 942 10.36 15.87 20.88
C ASP A 942 9.64 15.54 19.56
N TYR A 943 8.71 14.61 19.62
CA TYR A 943 7.99 14.10 18.45
C TYR A 943 6.70 14.86 18.13
N GLU A 944 6.38 15.91 18.87
CA GLU A 944 5.28 16.81 18.53
C GLU A 944 5.69 17.70 17.36
N ALA A 945 4.87 17.73 16.30
CA ALA A 945 5.09 18.64 15.18
C ALA A 945 4.79 20.08 15.62
N GLN A 946 5.79 20.96 15.57
CA GLN A 946 5.69 22.31 16.09
C GLN A 946 6.45 23.34 15.26
N ILE A 947 5.94 24.56 15.24
CA ILE A 947 6.54 25.69 14.55
C ILE A 947 7.08 26.67 15.59
N GLN A 948 8.30 27.17 15.38
CA GLN A 948 8.89 28.18 16.24
C GLN A 948 9.58 29.25 15.40
N GLU A 949 9.35 30.50 15.78
CA GLU A 949 10.13 31.63 15.25
C GLU A 949 11.38 31.85 16.11
N TYR A 950 12.57 31.81 15.49
CA TYR A 950 13.81 32.22 16.11
C TYR A 950 13.97 33.70 15.86
N SER A 951 13.87 34.51 16.90
CA SER A 951 13.92 35.95 16.77
C SER A 951 15.03 36.59 17.60
N ILE A 952 15.52 37.74 17.13
CA ILE A 952 16.46 38.62 17.81
C ILE A 952 15.86 40.00 17.81
N ASP A 953 15.60 40.51 19.01
CA ASP A 953 15.00 41.82 19.25
C ASP A 953 16.06 42.77 19.77
N LYS A 954 16.60 43.62 18.88
CA LYS A 954 17.68 44.56 19.18
C LYS A 954 17.67 45.66 18.13
N PRO A 955 17.79 46.96 18.52
CA PRO A 955 17.92 48.02 17.54
C PRO A 955 19.25 47.93 16.77
N ALA A 956 19.16 48.12 15.46
CA ALA A 956 20.33 48.27 14.59
C ALA A 956 19.96 49.13 13.38
N ARG A 957 20.99 49.73 12.75
CA ARG A 957 20.87 50.45 11.50
C ARG A 957 21.64 49.73 10.42
N CYS A 958 20.95 49.24 9.41
CA CYS A 958 21.57 48.45 8.37
C CYS A 958 20.77 48.49 7.06
N ARG A 959 21.37 47.98 5.99
CA ARG A 959 20.73 47.64 4.72
C ARG A 959 20.73 46.15 4.47
N TYR A 960 21.76 45.45 4.87
CA TYR A 960 21.90 44.02 4.61
C TYR A 960 21.87 43.25 5.94
N ILE A 961 21.18 42.12 5.90
CA ILE A 961 21.04 41.22 7.04
C ILE A 961 21.42 39.82 6.56
N ARG A 962 22.49 39.26 7.12
CA ARG A 962 22.92 37.89 6.86
C ARG A 962 22.42 36.98 7.96
N ILE A 963 21.73 35.94 7.57
CA ILE A 963 21.16 34.95 8.48
C ILE A 963 21.81 33.61 8.20
N LYS A 964 22.24 32.90 9.25
CA LYS A 964 22.73 31.55 9.18
C LYS A 964 22.14 30.70 10.29
N ALA A 965 21.41 29.61 9.92
CA ALA A 965 20.87 28.65 10.86
C ALA A 965 21.62 27.33 10.73
N LYS A 966 22.15 26.82 11.84
CA LYS A 966 23.00 25.63 11.87
C LYS A 966 22.18 24.36 11.94
N THR A 967 22.39 23.46 11.00
CA THR A 967 21.72 22.15 10.97
C THR A 967 22.02 21.33 12.22
N PHE A 968 21.06 20.48 12.61
CA PHE A 968 21.28 19.46 13.63
C PHE A 968 22.33 18.43 13.17
N GLY A 969 22.40 18.14 11.86
CA GLY A 969 23.36 17.23 11.24
C GLY A 969 22.80 15.80 11.10
N THR A 970 23.63 14.81 11.39
CA THR A 970 23.28 13.39 11.26
C THR A 970 22.31 12.96 12.37
N LEU A 971 21.29 12.20 11.99
CA LEU A 971 20.30 11.65 12.91
C LEU A 971 20.91 10.61 13.84
N PRO A 972 20.68 10.70 15.15
CA PRO A 972 21.30 9.84 16.17
C PRO A 972 20.65 8.45 16.24
N ASP A 973 21.31 7.52 16.95
CA ASP A 973 20.92 6.11 17.06
C ASP A 973 19.49 5.86 17.60
N TRP A 974 18.92 6.82 18.35
CA TRP A 974 17.55 6.70 18.84
C TRP A 974 16.49 7.04 17.78
N HIS A 975 16.89 7.62 16.66
CA HIS A 975 15.98 8.00 15.58
C HIS A 975 15.80 6.85 14.58
N LEU A 976 14.58 6.66 14.05
CA LEU A 976 14.31 5.61 13.05
C LEU A 976 15.17 5.73 11.78
N GLY A 977 15.56 6.97 11.42
CA GLY A 977 16.48 7.25 10.31
C GLY A 977 17.93 7.44 10.74
N ALA A 978 18.41 6.76 11.81
CA ALA A 978 19.76 6.92 12.33
C ALA A 978 20.85 6.81 11.25
N GLY A 979 21.80 7.73 11.27
CA GLY A 979 22.86 7.82 10.26
C GLY A 979 22.51 8.63 9.02
N GLY A 980 21.24 8.96 8.80
CA GLY A 980 20.79 9.88 7.74
C GLY A 980 20.93 11.35 8.14
N ASP A 981 20.76 12.25 7.18
CA ASP A 981 20.85 13.70 7.40
C ASP A 981 19.52 14.32 7.79
N SER A 982 19.50 15.18 8.82
CA SER A 982 18.33 15.97 9.19
C SER A 982 18.01 17.08 8.19
N HIS A 983 16.78 17.53 8.17
CA HIS A 983 16.32 18.70 7.41
C HIS A 983 16.15 19.92 8.30
N ILE A 984 16.50 21.11 7.78
CA ILE A 984 15.97 22.40 8.25
C ILE A 984 14.80 22.79 7.35
N PHE A 985 13.66 23.17 7.92
CA PHE A 985 12.53 23.74 7.19
C PHE A 985 12.32 25.19 7.61
N VAL A 986 12.27 26.09 6.62
CA VAL A 986 12.13 27.54 6.77
C VAL A 986 10.89 28.02 6.02
N ASP A 987 10.03 28.84 6.62
CA ASP A 987 8.85 29.38 5.97
C ASP A 987 8.96 30.87 5.61
N GLU A 988 9.38 31.73 6.53
CA GLU A 988 9.36 33.18 6.36
C GLU A 988 10.50 33.85 7.13
N VAL A 989 11.00 34.97 6.59
CA VAL A 989 11.95 35.88 7.24
C VAL A 989 11.27 37.22 7.52
N THR A 990 11.08 37.52 8.79
CA THR A 990 10.51 38.78 9.25
C THR A 990 11.60 39.77 9.61
N VAL A 991 11.43 41.03 9.20
CA VAL A 991 12.31 42.15 9.58
C VAL A 991 11.43 43.36 9.85
N GLU A 992 11.54 43.91 11.06
CA GLU A 992 10.76 45.09 11.51
C GLU A 992 11.68 46.19 12.05
#